data_4b17bb2cf6992580b5f2a444df28e998
#
_entry.id   4b17bb2cf6992580b5f2a444df28e998
#
_cell.length_a   1.000
_cell.length_b   1.000
_cell.length_c   1.000
_cell.angle_alpha   90.00
_cell.angle_beta   90.00
_cell.angle_gamma   90.00
#
_symmetry.space_group_name_H-M   'P 1'
#
loop_
_entity.id
_entity.type
_entity.pdbx_description
1 polymer ?
#
loop_
_entity_poly.entity_id
_entity_poly.type
_entity_poly.pdbx_seq_one_letter_code
_entity_poly.pdbx_strand_id
1 'polypeptide(L)'
;MRIVIVGGGIAAVYTANAIMELKRDAEVVIVSGEKYAPYDRIHLCALVDGSEDVDGVTLELDPAVKVELDQEITSIDRDAKRIYSEHAMFAYDKLIITTGSKPGELFDISGIENATTFRSADDSFKIAKSIKDKNVIIMGVGPIGLELLDTLMKMPDAKGIYLLSRGPHLYSKDLNPASIALIQGIFEADPRITISFNDEIVDKETEGSQITTVSTKKHTIDDPFIIFGVGISPNVGFAASSVEVNKGVLVDDTMCSSDPDIYAVGESAEIRSSGYVAGRVKECTLQANVAVANILKTEELSIKEEAAIDGLKVGSFLFTDVSSPNYDVRSEDNEHIVLYSKKENRIDQYIINSDRLVRFIGINSNIDAIQLKKMIENDEEVDAAYFYQNRLISERGRIVCSCESVFEQDLVDLIKENAVTSFGELKGLSEAGRTCGRCKKDISDIIAATPVDPEEAARIKAEKIAARDAAELAKVQKRIDKFNKLHPANQIDASNLEEAINSFDMNQEYNRWVSMITASMRLPHRYEGVVKCGIQNLNKIPIVWLELSDCTGNSEGFIKSAHPKVDDLILKYISLDYHDLLMAAAGDQSESVLEGIIENDKGKYILMVEGAVPLGMDGKFLRIGPKGETGEELLKRVAKDAAAVLAVGTCALDGGVVAAEPNPTGAVGVAEALGRDDIINLPGCPVNPINIVGTLLHYIMFDELPALDAKNRPEWAYSFRVHDNCERRGHYDMDEFVLEWGDEGAKKGWCLFEMGCKGPYADLNCSLVKFNEGTSWPVQVGHGCFACGEGKIAFDHYANNRKLEVEPDEK
;
A
#
# COMPACT_ATOMS: atom_id res chain seq x y z
N MET A 1 -10.07 -18.71 7.20
CA MET A 1 -8.88 -19.05 8.03
C MET A 1 -8.36 -17.76 8.60
N ARG A 2 -8.25 -17.72 9.92
CA ARG A 2 -7.75 -16.53 10.63
C ARG A 2 -6.28 -16.69 10.97
N ILE A 3 -5.43 -15.82 10.46
CA ILE A 3 -3.99 -15.81 10.70
C ILE A 3 -3.64 -14.58 11.53
N VAL A 4 -3.07 -14.81 12.69
CA VAL A 4 -2.63 -13.74 13.58
C VAL A 4 -1.10 -13.66 13.53
N ILE A 5 -0.59 -12.46 13.32
CA ILE A 5 0.85 -12.14 13.26
C ILE A 5 1.18 -11.25 14.45
N VAL A 6 2.06 -11.70 15.32
CA VAL A 6 2.47 -10.94 16.52
C VAL A 6 3.78 -10.20 16.24
N GLY A 7 3.71 -8.87 16.27
CA GLY A 7 4.82 -7.95 16.01
C GLY A 7 4.50 -7.03 14.84
N GLY A 8 4.89 -5.75 14.93
CA GLY A 8 4.63 -4.69 13.93
C GLY A 8 5.89 -4.28 13.16
N GLY A 9 6.81 -5.21 12.89
CA GLY A 9 8.03 -4.94 12.13
C GLY A 9 7.97 -5.40 10.68
N ILE A 10 9.10 -5.29 10.00
CA ILE A 10 9.26 -5.61 8.58
C ILE A 10 8.88 -7.07 8.27
N ALA A 11 9.22 -8.01 9.16
CA ALA A 11 8.86 -9.43 9.01
C ALA A 11 7.34 -9.63 9.05
N ALA A 12 6.62 -8.88 9.89
CA ALA A 12 5.16 -8.94 9.96
C ALA A 12 4.52 -8.46 8.65
N VAL A 13 4.98 -7.33 8.13
CA VAL A 13 4.43 -6.74 6.90
C VAL A 13 4.68 -7.63 5.70
N TYR A 14 5.91 -8.14 5.51
CA TYR A 14 6.19 -9.07 4.42
C TYR A 14 5.37 -10.35 4.51
N THR A 15 5.24 -10.90 5.72
CA THR A 15 4.41 -12.09 5.93
C THR A 15 2.94 -11.82 5.61
N ALA A 16 2.39 -10.72 6.10
CA ALA A 16 1.00 -10.35 5.85
C ALA A 16 0.72 -10.12 4.35
N ASN A 17 1.59 -9.36 3.68
CA ASN A 17 1.45 -9.10 2.25
C ASN A 17 1.56 -10.39 1.41
N ALA A 18 2.50 -11.28 1.74
CA ALA A 18 2.64 -12.58 1.07
C ALA A 18 1.39 -13.46 1.24
N ILE A 19 0.77 -13.45 2.44
CA ILE A 19 -0.50 -14.16 2.65
C ILE A 19 -1.59 -13.56 1.77
N MET A 20 -1.72 -12.23 1.74
CA MET A 20 -2.76 -11.54 0.98
C MET A 20 -2.58 -11.70 -0.53
N GLU A 21 -1.35 -11.84 -1.01
CA GLU A 21 -1.08 -12.12 -2.42
C GLU A 21 -1.57 -13.51 -2.83
N LEU A 22 -1.35 -14.52 -1.99
CA LEU A 22 -1.67 -15.92 -2.29
C LEU A 22 -3.09 -16.32 -1.87
N LYS A 23 -3.67 -15.66 -0.85
CA LYS A 23 -4.97 -16.04 -0.27
C LYS A 23 -5.76 -14.80 0.20
N ARG A 24 -6.44 -14.15 -0.74
CA ARG A 24 -7.24 -12.94 -0.51
C ARG A 24 -8.39 -13.08 0.48
N ASP A 25 -8.90 -14.29 0.67
CA ASP A 25 -10.00 -14.60 1.60
C ASP A 25 -9.51 -14.96 3.01
N ALA A 26 -8.21 -14.89 3.30
CA ALA A 26 -7.71 -15.05 4.65
C ALA A 26 -7.98 -13.80 5.51
N GLU A 27 -8.43 -14.00 6.73
CA GLU A 27 -8.44 -12.93 7.72
C GLU A 27 -7.04 -12.81 8.33
N VAL A 28 -6.33 -11.73 8.01
CA VAL A 28 -4.98 -11.46 8.52
C VAL A 28 -5.02 -10.31 9.51
N VAL A 29 -4.49 -10.55 10.71
CA VAL A 29 -4.44 -9.55 11.78
C VAL A 29 -3.00 -9.44 12.27
N ILE A 30 -2.40 -8.25 12.17
CA ILE A 30 -1.14 -7.91 12.83
C ILE A 30 -1.46 -7.35 14.21
N VAL A 31 -0.83 -7.91 15.26
CA VAL A 31 -0.96 -7.42 16.63
C VAL A 31 0.39 -6.86 17.07
N SER A 32 0.47 -5.56 17.26
CA SER A 32 1.70 -4.82 17.58
C SER A 32 1.66 -4.23 18.98
N GLY A 33 2.76 -4.40 19.75
CA GLY A 33 2.92 -3.74 21.04
C GLY A 33 3.26 -2.24 20.95
N GLU A 34 3.53 -1.71 19.76
CA GLU A 34 3.79 -0.30 19.55
C GLU A 34 2.52 0.45 19.10
N LYS A 35 2.47 1.75 19.39
CA LYS A 35 1.35 2.65 19.04
C LYS A 35 1.38 3.17 17.60
N TYR A 36 2.46 2.89 16.88
CA TYR A 36 2.65 3.32 15.50
C TYR A 36 2.28 2.21 14.53
N ALA A 37 1.78 2.60 13.34
CA ALA A 37 1.66 1.67 12.21
C ALA A 37 3.02 0.99 11.93
N PRO A 38 3.03 -0.22 11.38
CA PRO A 38 4.28 -0.91 11.05
C PRO A 38 5.23 -0.02 10.24
N TYR A 39 6.46 0.16 10.71
CA TYR A 39 7.45 1.05 10.10
C TYR A 39 8.80 0.36 9.95
N ASP A 40 9.64 0.91 9.06
CA ASP A 40 10.97 0.39 8.76
C ASP A 40 12.01 0.88 9.79
N ARG A 41 12.43 -0.04 10.67
CA ARG A 41 13.45 0.24 11.70
C ARG A 41 14.86 0.47 11.14
N ILE A 42 15.10 0.18 9.86
CA ILE A 42 16.36 0.51 9.21
C ILE A 42 16.54 2.04 9.11
N HIS A 43 15.43 2.76 9.05
CA HIS A 43 15.42 4.21 8.91
C HIS A 43 15.31 4.98 10.26
N LEU A 44 15.56 4.34 11.40
CA LEU A 44 15.51 5.01 12.72
C LEU A 44 16.44 6.22 12.81
N CYS A 45 17.60 6.19 12.15
CA CYS A 45 18.50 7.33 12.08
C CYS A 45 17.88 8.55 11.41
N ALA A 46 16.99 8.37 10.44
CA ALA A 46 16.27 9.44 9.77
C ALA A 46 15.24 10.12 10.70
N LEU A 47 14.71 9.38 11.68
CA LEU A 47 13.86 9.95 12.75
C LEU A 47 14.70 10.73 13.77
N VAL A 48 15.96 10.35 13.99
CA VAL A 48 16.87 11.07 14.91
C VAL A 48 17.27 12.43 14.33
N ASP A 49 17.66 12.49 13.07
CA ASP A 49 18.09 13.74 12.42
C ASP A 49 16.93 14.57 11.86
N GLY A 50 15.70 14.03 11.91
CA GLY A 50 14.48 14.70 11.46
C GLY A 50 14.34 14.80 9.94
N SER A 51 15.13 14.03 9.19
CA SER A 51 15.01 13.98 7.71
C SER A 51 13.75 13.25 7.25
N GLU A 52 13.18 12.40 8.11
CA GLU A 52 11.90 11.72 7.92
C GLU A 52 11.08 11.78 9.23
N ASP A 53 9.78 11.61 9.11
CA ASP A 53 8.86 11.34 10.24
C ASP A 53 8.40 9.88 10.23
N VAL A 54 7.53 9.47 11.16
CA VAL A 54 7.05 8.08 11.24
C VAL A 54 6.25 7.69 10.00
N ASP A 55 5.50 8.64 9.44
CA ASP A 55 4.70 8.41 8.24
C ASP A 55 5.60 8.17 7.02
N GLY A 56 6.72 8.90 6.92
CA GLY A 56 7.72 8.75 5.87
C GLY A 56 8.47 7.41 5.90
N VAL A 57 8.54 6.75 7.05
CA VAL A 57 9.16 5.42 7.21
C VAL A 57 8.14 4.29 7.40
N THR A 58 6.85 4.57 7.29
CA THR A 58 5.78 3.56 7.39
C THR A 58 5.87 2.57 6.23
N LEU A 59 5.72 1.28 6.55
CA LEU A 59 5.76 0.20 5.56
C LEU A 59 4.42 0.07 4.84
N GLU A 60 4.48 -0.17 3.55
CA GLU A 60 3.30 -0.40 2.73
C GLU A 60 2.67 -1.76 3.08
N LEU A 61 1.42 -1.75 3.51
CA LEU A 61 0.66 -2.92 3.93
C LEU A 61 -0.59 -3.06 3.07
N ASP A 62 -0.94 -4.30 2.72
CA ASP A 62 -2.19 -4.58 2.00
C ASP A 62 -3.39 -4.05 2.81
N PRO A 63 -4.29 -3.26 2.19
CA PRO A 63 -5.41 -2.63 2.91
C PRO A 63 -6.40 -3.59 3.57
N ALA A 64 -6.39 -4.87 3.18
CA ALA A 64 -7.24 -5.88 3.80
C ALA A 64 -6.67 -6.44 5.12
N VAL A 65 -5.41 -6.15 5.44
CA VAL A 65 -4.79 -6.57 6.70
C VAL A 65 -5.25 -5.66 7.83
N LYS A 66 -5.76 -6.26 8.90
CA LYS A 66 -6.10 -5.51 10.12
C LYS A 66 -4.85 -5.32 10.98
N VAL A 67 -4.70 -4.15 11.58
CA VAL A 67 -3.60 -3.86 12.50
C VAL A 67 -4.15 -3.42 13.85
N GLU A 68 -3.81 -4.17 14.88
CA GLU A 68 -4.14 -3.88 16.28
C GLU A 68 -2.88 -3.33 16.96
N LEU A 69 -2.89 -2.06 17.28
CA LEU A 69 -1.77 -1.32 17.88
C LEU A 69 -1.88 -1.31 19.41
N ASP A 70 -0.76 -1.02 20.07
CA ASP A 70 -0.68 -0.90 21.53
C ASP A 70 -1.13 -2.17 22.28
N GLN A 71 -0.84 -3.34 21.67
CA GLN A 71 -1.19 -4.66 22.18
C GLN A 71 0.06 -5.52 22.39
N GLU A 72 0.75 -5.32 23.50
CA GLU A 72 1.88 -6.19 23.85
C GLU A 72 1.38 -7.56 24.29
N ILE A 73 1.72 -8.60 23.53
CA ILE A 73 1.31 -9.97 23.83
C ILE A 73 2.17 -10.52 24.97
N THR A 74 1.50 -11.00 25.99
CA THR A 74 2.09 -11.49 27.24
C THR A 74 2.06 -13.01 27.37
N SER A 75 1.14 -13.70 26.68
CA SER A 75 1.03 -15.15 26.74
C SER A 75 0.29 -15.75 25.53
N ILE A 76 0.54 -17.04 25.30
CA ILE A 76 -0.12 -17.86 24.28
C ILE A 76 -0.79 -19.05 25.00
N ASP A 77 -2.06 -19.26 24.72
CA ASP A 77 -2.78 -20.49 25.05
C ASP A 77 -2.97 -21.29 23.74
N ARG A 78 -2.07 -22.26 23.50
CA ARG A 78 -2.07 -23.06 22.29
C ARG A 78 -3.27 -24.01 22.20
N ASP A 79 -3.76 -24.50 23.34
CA ASP A 79 -4.86 -25.47 23.38
C ASP A 79 -6.18 -24.77 23.03
N ALA A 80 -6.39 -23.53 23.48
CA ALA A 80 -7.51 -22.70 23.11
C ALA A 80 -7.28 -21.91 21.81
N LYS A 81 -6.09 -21.97 21.21
CA LYS A 81 -5.67 -21.16 20.04
C LYS A 81 -5.91 -19.65 20.25
N ARG A 82 -5.40 -19.11 21.34
CA ARG A 82 -5.57 -17.71 21.72
C ARG A 82 -4.27 -17.09 22.19
N ILE A 83 -4.10 -15.82 21.90
CA ILE A 83 -3.04 -14.99 22.48
C ILE A 83 -3.67 -13.90 23.30
N TYR A 84 -2.93 -13.43 24.33
CA TYR A 84 -3.43 -12.45 25.29
C TYR A 84 -2.46 -11.27 25.39
N SER A 85 -3.01 -10.06 25.33
CA SER A 85 -2.36 -8.86 25.85
C SER A 85 -2.93 -8.53 27.23
N GLU A 86 -2.51 -7.42 27.84
CA GLU A 86 -3.10 -6.96 29.10
C GLU A 86 -4.60 -6.61 28.94
N HIS A 87 -5.01 -6.16 27.76
CA HIS A 87 -6.33 -5.58 27.53
C HIS A 87 -7.18 -6.35 26.50
N ALA A 88 -6.60 -7.28 25.74
CA ALA A 88 -7.28 -7.96 24.67
C ALA A 88 -6.90 -9.45 24.53
N MET A 89 -7.73 -10.19 23.80
CA MET A 89 -7.51 -11.58 23.44
C MET A 89 -7.80 -11.76 21.95
N PHE A 90 -6.93 -12.50 21.25
CA PHE A 90 -7.05 -12.77 19.83
C PHE A 90 -7.03 -14.28 19.60
N ALA A 91 -8.09 -14.80 18.98
CA ALA A 91 -8.15 -16.18 18.53
C ALA A 91 -7.49 -16.33 17.16
N TYR A 92 -6.89 -17.49 16.87
CA TYR A 92 -6.24 -17.77 15.61
C TYR A 92 -6.47 -19.21 15.14
N ASP A 93 -6.44 -19.41 13.83
CA ASP A 93 -6.24 -20.73 13.23
C ASP A 93 -4.75 -21.03 13.08
N LYS A 94 -3.97 -20.01 12.68
CA LYS A 94 -2.51 -20.02 12.58
C LYS A 94 -1.92 -18.78 13.23
N LEU A 95 -0.83 -18.95 13.95
CA LEU A 95 -0.10 -17.90 14.64
C LEU A 95 1.31 -17.77 14.05
N ILE A 96 1.75 -16.55 13.76
CA ILE A 96 3.09 -16.27 13.28
C ILE A 96 3.75 -15.28 14.23
N ILE A 97 4.87 -15.66 14.84
CA ILE A 97 5.63 -14.84 15.76
C ILE A 97 6.68 -14.07 14.96
N THR A 98 6.57 -12.75 14.94
CA THR A 98 7.46 -11.82 14.24
C THR A 98 7.89 -10.67 15.15
N THR A 99 7.99 -10.94 16.44
CA THR A 99 8.24 -9.94 17.50
C THR A 99 9.65 -9.36 17.47
N GLY A 100 10.51 -9.88 16.59
CA GLY A 100 11.86 -9.38 16.43
C GLY A 100 12.69 -9.58 17.69
N SER A 101 13.45 -8.55 18.05
CA SER A 101 14.39 -8.58 19.17
C SER A 101 14.20 -7.41 20.14
N LYS A 102 14.68 -7.59 21.35
CA LYS A 102 14.83 -6.55 22.39
C LYS A 102 16.27 -6.04 22.40
N PRO A 103 16.48 -4.74 22.62
CA PRO A 103 17.81 -4.18 22.79
C PRO A 103 18.43 -4.65 24.13
N GLY A 104 19.77 -4.79 24.14
CA GLY A 104 20.53 -5.05 25.35
C GLY A 104 20.76 -3.78 26.14
N GLU A 105 20.77 -3.92 27.47
CA GLU A 105 21.12 -2.86 28.41
C GLU A 105 22.24 -3.35 29.31
N LEU A 106 23.11 -2.44 29.77
CA LEU A 106 24.19 -2.78 30.71
C LEU A 106 23.76 -2.61 32.16
N PHE A 107 22.74 -1.81 32.40
CA PHE A 107 22.09 -1.62 33.70
C PHE A 107 20.64 -1.19 33.45
N ASP A 108 19.79 -1.36 34.45
CA ASP A 108 18.39 -0.96 34.38
C ASP A 108 18.28 0.56 34.19
N ILE A 109 17.63 0.97 33.10
CA ILE A 109 17.35 2.37 32.76
C ILE A 109 15.90 2.78 33.01
N SER A 110 15.10 1.91 33.62
CA SER A 110 13.73 2.22 34.00
C SER A 110 13.69 3.45 34.92
N GLY A 111 12.95 4.48 34.47
CA GLY A 111 12.86 5.74 35.20
C GLY A 111 14.07 6.70 35.05
N ILE A 112 15.07 6.37 34.23
CA ILE A 112 16.17 7.26 33.88
C ILE A 112 15.81 8.06 32.61
N GLU A 113 15.77 9.37 32.74
CA GLU A 113 15.35 10.24 31.65
C GLU A 113 16.43 10.43 30.59
N ASN A 114 17.70 10.51 30.97
CA ASN A 114 18.86 10.74 30.09
C ASN A 114 19.60 9.46 29.70
N ALA A 115 18.88 8.35 29.63
CA ALA A 115 19.39 7.10 29.05
C ALA A 115 18.29 6.46 28.21
N THR A 116 18.67 5.81 27.12
CA THR A 116 17.75 5.10 26.21
C THR A 116 18.47 3.97 25.48
N THR A 117 17.70 3.10 24.91
CA THR A 117 18.15 2.18 23.86
C THR A 117 18.05 2.85 22.48
N PHE A 118 18.35 2.12 21.39
CA PHE A 118 18.11 2.57 20.04
C PHE A 118 17.49 1.43 19.22
N ARG A 119 16.16 1.30 19.31
CA ARG A 119 15.42 0.20 18.66
C ARG A 119 14.04 0.60 18.16
N SER A 120 13.45 1.65 18.70
CA SER A 120 12.08 2.09 18.39
C SER A 120 12.04 3.55 17.91
N ALA A 121 10.92 3.94 17.33
CA ALA A 121 10.67 5.34 16.97
C ALA A 121 10.69 6.25 18.21
N ASP A 122 10.13 5.79 19.34
CA ASP A 122 10.17 6.54 20.61
C ASP A 122 11.61 6.76 21.10
N ASP A 123 12.49 5.76 20.95
CA ASP A 123 13.93 5.92 21.24
C ASP A 123 14.54 7.02 20.36
N SER A 124 14.26 7.00 19.06
CA SER A 124 14.76 8.00 18.11
C SER A 124 14.32 9.41 18.47
N PHE A 125 13.04 9.60 18.81
CA PHE A 125 12.53 10.90 19.25
C PHE A 125 13.12 11.33 20.60
N LYS A 126 13.35 10.40 21.51
CA LYS A 126 14.01 10.68 22.79
C LYS A 126 15.44 11.15 22.56
N ILE A 127 16.19 10.49 21.67
CA ILE A 127 17.54 10.90 21.28
C ILE A 127 17.51 12.31 20.68
N ALA A 128 16.73 12.52 19.61
CA ALA A 128 16.64 13.80 18.91
C ALA A 128 16.36 14.98 19.85
N LYS A 129 15.46 14.78 20.83
CA LYS A 129 15.05 15.81 21.79
C LYS A 129 16.11 16.09 22.87
N SER A 130 16.93 15.07 23.23
CA SER A 130 17.69 15.10 24.49
C SER A 130 19.20 15.29 24.32
N ILE A 131 19.75 15.25 23.10
CA ILE A 131 21.20 15.35 22.83
C ILE A 131 21.74 16.78 22.87
N LYS A 132 20.86 17.77 22.82
CA LYS A 132 21.28 19.18 22.73
C LYS A 132 22.11 19.59 23.96
N ASP A 133 23.30 20.12 23.68
CA ASP A 133 24.27 20.58 24.66
C ASP A 133 24.77 19.48 25.66
N LYS A 134 24.53 18.19 25.34
CA LYS A 134 24.91 17.04 26.14
C LYS A 134 26.19 16.36 25.64
N ASN A 135 26.84 15.63 26.50
CA ASN A 135 27.88 14.66 26.17
C ASN A 135 27.17 13.33 25.86
N VAL A 136 27.07 12.96 24.59
CA VAL A 136 26.39 11.74 24.16
C VAL A 136 27.35 10.54 24.31
N ILE A 137 26.91 9.52 25.02
CA ILE A 137 27.65 8.27 25.18
C ILE A 137 26.93 7.18 24.35
N ILE A 138 27.56 6.66 23.34
CA ILE A 138 27.08 5.50 22.58
C ILE A 138 27.82 4.27 23.10
N MET A 139 27.06 3.36 23.72
CA MET A 139 27.61 2.09 24.21
C MET A 139 27.41 1.03 23.11
N GLY A 140 28.50 0.61 22.48
CA GLY A 140 28.44 -0.36 21.38
C GLY A 140 29.00 0.18 20.07
N VAL A 141 29.86 -0.62 19.45
CA VAL A 141 30.67 -0.26 18.27
C VAL A 141 30.32 -1.09 17.03
N GLY A 142 29.18 -1.79 17.08
CA GLY A 142 28.63 -2.54 15.96
C GLY A 142 27.99 -1.63 14.91
N PRO A 143 27.37 -2.22 13.86
CA PRO A 143 26.73 -1.46 12.78
C PRO A 143 25.81 -0.35 13.28
N ILE A 144 24.91 -0.65 14.22
CA ILE A 144 23.93 0.29 14.77
C ILE A 144 24.63 1.49 15.46
N GLY A 145 25.65 1.22 16.29
CA GLY A 145 26.40 2.28 16.97
C GLY A 145 27.16 3.19 16.00
N LEU A 146 27.69 2.63 14.92
CA LEU A 146 28.38 3.39 13.88
C LEU A 146 27.43 4.20 13.01
N GLU A 147 26.26 3.68 12.65
CA GLU A 147 25.21 4.44 11.95
C GLU A 147 24.72 5.63 12.77
N LEU A 148 24.50 5.40 14.06
CA LEU A 148 24.10 6.47 14.98
C LEU A 148 25.22 7.51 15.15
N LEU A 149 26.50 7.09 15.25
CA LEU A 149 27.63 8.00 15.28
C LEU A 149 27.67 8.89 14.03
N ASP A 150 27.53 8.29 12.84
CA ASP A 150 27.48 9.04 11.56
C ASP A 150 26.33 10.05 11.52
N THR A 151 25.18 9.70 12.07
CA THR A 151 24.00 10.58 12.16
C THR A 151 24.29 11.74 13.09
N LEU A 152 24.81 11.47 14.30
CA LEU A 152 25.12 12.50 15.29
C LEU A 152 26.26 13.44 14.85
N MET A 153 27.21 12.96 14.05
CA MET A 153 28.25 13.81 13.45
C MET A 153 27.66 14.96 12.60
N LYS A 154 26.57 14.69 11.90
CA LYS A 154 25.89 15.66 11.05
C LYS A 154 25.04 16.65 11.85
N MET A 155 24.74 16.33 13.11
CA MET A 155 23.95 17.15 14.03
C MET A 155 24.90 18.01 14.88
N PRO A 156 24.77 19.36 14.85
CA PRO A 156 25.67 20.23 15.60
C PRO A 156 25.34 20.30 17.09
N ASP A 157 24.22 19.70 17.52
CA ASP A 157 23.65 19.94 18.85
C ASP A 157 24.38 19.22 20.00
N ALA A 158 25.10 18.14 19.72
CA ALA A 158 25.84 17.40 20.75
C ALA A 158 27.15 18.15 21.11
N LYS A 159 27.40 18.29 22.42
CA LYS A 159 28.63 18.90 22.97
C LYS A 159 29.85 18.02 22.74
N GLY A 160 29.73 16.72 23.01
CA GLY A 160 30.74 15.70 22.80
C GLY A 160 30.07 14.37 22.48
N ILE A 161 30.74 13.49 21.74
CA ILE A 161 30.24 12.16 21.35
C ILE A 161 31.28 11.12 21.71
N TYR A 162 30.94 10.22 22.62
CA TYR A 162 31.82 9.15 23.10
C TYR A 162 31.30 7.81 22.62
N LEU A 163 32.03 7.15 21.72
CA LEU A 163 31.73 5.79 21.25
C LEU A 163 32.56 4.81 22.06
N LEU A 164 31.94 4.01 22.93
CA LEU A 164 32.63 3.13 23.89
C LEU A 164 32.55 1.66 23.46
N SER A 165 33.69 1.01 23.44
CA SER A 165 33.85 -0.43 23.21
C SER A 165 34.49 -1.13 24.40
N ARG A 166 33.84 -2.20 24.90
CA ARG A 166 34.39 -3.05 25.95
C ARG A 166 35.67 -3.83 25.57
N GLY A 167 35.83 -4.02 24.25
CA GLY A 167 37.00 -4.70 23.68
C GLY A 167 37.79 -3.80 22.73
N PRO A 168 38.83 -4.34 22.09
CA PRO A 168 39.64 -3.62 21.10
C PRO A 168 38.98 -3.60 19.68
N HIS A 169 37.68 -3.75 19.60
CA HIS A 169 36.95 -4.00 18.35
C HIS A 169 36.16 -2.77 17.90
N LEU A 170 36.01 -2.64 16.57
CA LEU A 170 35.13 -1.69 15.91
C LEU A 170 34.44 -2.43 14.75
N TYR A 171 33.15 -2.19 14.54
CA TYR A 171 32.30 -2.86 13.54
C TYR A 171 32.14 -4.37 13.79
N SER A 172 33.20 -5.14 13.67
CA SER A 172 33.27 -6.58 13.89
C SER A 172 34.49 -6.95 14.76
N LYS A 173 34.40 -8.09 15.44
CA LYS A 173 35.52 -8.64 16.20
C LYS A 173 36.68 -9.08 15.31
N ASP A 174 36.39 -9.35 14.02
CA ASP A 174 37.40 -9.78 13.05
C ASP A 174 38.12 -8.65 12.35
N LEU A 175 37.64 -7.41 12.51
CA LEU A 175 38.26 -6.28 11.82
C LEU A 175 39.70 -6.09 12.36
N ASN A 176 40.68 -6.07 11.45
CA ASN A 176 42.06 -5.96 11.77
C ASN A 176 42.44 -4.58 12.38
N PRO A 177 43.52 -4.49 13.17
CA PRO A 177 43.92 -3.24 13.84
C PRO A 177 44.20 -2.07 12.90
N ALA A 178 44.71 -2.32 11.68
CA ALA A 178 44.99 -1.25 10.70
C ALA A 178 43.69 -0.65 10.18
N SER A 179 42.67 -1.47 9.94
CA SER A 179 41.31 -1.03 9.56
C SER A 179 40.68 -0.19 10.67
N ILE A 180 40.81 -0.65 11.95
CA ILE A 180 40.28 0.06 13.12
C ILE A 180 40.95 1.44 13.20
N ALA A 181 42.28 1.52 13.11
CA ALA A 181 43.02 2.79 13.19
C ALA A 181 42.65 3.76 12.07
N LEU A 182 42.41 3.25 10.84
CA LEU A 182 41.94 4.07 9.70
C LEU A 182 40.56 4.70 9.99
N ILE A 183 39.61 3.89 10.43
CA ILE A 183 38.25 4.34 10.72
C ILE A 183 38.28 5.34 11.87
N GLN A 184 38.96 4.99 12.95
CA GLN A 184 39.11 5.86 14.13
C GLN A 184 39.67 7.23 13.73
N GLY A 185 40.76 7.27 12.96
CA GLY A 185 41.41 8.53 12.59
C GLY A 185 40.50 9.45 11.72
N ILE A 186 39.58 8.89 10.99
CA ILE A 186 38.62 9.69 10.19
C ILE A 186 37.50 10.23 11.07
N PHE A 187 36.94 9.43 11.96
CA PHE A 187 35.90 9.91 12.87
C PHE A 187 36.43 10.93 13.88
N GLU A 188 37.57 10.70 14.45
CA GLU A 188 38.21 11.62 15.43
C GLU A 188 38.80 12.89 14.78
N ALA A 189 38.70 13.04 13.47
CA ALA A 189 38.91 14.34 12.80
C ALA A 189 37.84 15.37 13.19
N ASP A 190 36.65 14.94 13.60
CA ASP A 190 35.68 15.80 14.31
C ASP A 190 36.10 15.89 15.79
N PRO A 191 36.47 17.09 16.32
CA PRO A 191 36.97 17.25 17.67
C PRO A 191 35.95 16.90 18.76
N ARG A 192 34.68 16.73 18.44
CA ARG A 192 33.63 16.30 19.37
C ARG A 192 33.67 14.79 19.62
N ILE A 193 34.32 14.01 18.77
CA ILE A 193 34.24 12.54 18.78
C ILE A 193 35.45 11.97 19.53
N THR A 194 35.15 11.03 20.41
CA THR A 194 36.12 10.19 21.11
C THR A 194 35.70 8.73 20.96
N ILE A 195 36.53 7.92 20.32
CA ILE A 195 36.35 6.45 20.25
C ILE A 195 37.23 5.80 21.29
N SER A 196 36.65 5.16 22.29
CA SER A 196 37.39 4.56 23.41
C SER A 196 37.24 3.04 23.43
N PHE A 197 38.36 2.34 23.18
CA PHE A 197 38.43 0.88 23.20
C PHE A 197 38.82 0.37 24.58
N ASN A 198 38.44 -0.88 24.92
CA ASN A 198 38.69 -1.50 26.24
C ASN A 198 38.17 -0.59 27.37
N ASP A 199 37.07 0.03 27.14
CA ASP A 199 36.45 1.00 28.03
C ASP A 199 34.96 0.64 28.24
N GLU A 200 34.48 0.80 29.43
CA GLU A 200 33.14 0.53 29.88
C GLU A 200 32.76 1.43 31.05
N ILE A 201 31.47 1.64 31.24
CA ILE A 201 30.96 2.36 32.41
C ILE A 201 31.24 1.53 33.65
N VAL A 202 31.93 2.11 34.61
CA VAL A 202 32.26 1.48 35.90
C VAL A 202 31.47 2.05 37.06
N ASP A 203 31.05 3.31 36.96
CA ASP A 203 30.24 3.98 37.98
C ASP A 203 29.40 5.10 37.37
N LYS A 204 28.32 5.49 38.06
CA LYS A 204 27.47 6.61 37.67
C LYS A 204 26.91 7.32 38.90
N GLU A 205 26.91 8.63 38.87
CA GLU A 205 26.22 9.47 39.85
C GLU A 205 24.83 9.84 39.31
N THR A 206 23.83 9.78 40.18
CA THR A 206 22.44 10.07 39.82
C THR A 206 21.82 11.09 40.77
N GLU A 207 21.07 12.02 40.24
CA GLU A 207 20.23 12.93 41.00
C GLU A 207 18.78 12.82 40.50
N GLY A 208 17.92 12.20 41.30
CA GLY A 208 16.56 11.87 40.88
C GLY A 208 16.51 10.89 39.70
N SER A 209 15.87 11.27 38.61
CA SER A 209 15.78 10.50 37.36
C SER A 209 16.93 10.78 36.38
N GLN A 210 17.92 11.57 36.74
CA GLN A 210 19.02 11.99 35.86
C GLN A 210 20.35 11.39 36.32
N ILE A 211 21.14 10.88 35.40
CA ILE A 211 22.54 10.56 35.57
C ILE A 211 23.32 11.87 35.37
N THR A 212 24.03 12.34 36.39
CA THR A 212 24.77 13.60 36.34
C THR A 212 26.19 13.42 35.86
N THR A 213 26.82 12.29 36.20
CA THR A 213 28.18 11.96 35.82
C THR A 213 28.30 10.46 35.53
N VAL A 214 29.07 10.12 34.52
CA VAL A 214 29.46 8.73 34.22
C VAL A 214 30.95 8.61 34.32
N SER A 215 31.42 7.65 35.12
CA SER A 215 32.82 7.23 35.18
C SER A 215 33.02 5.97 34.35
N THR A 216 33.88 6.03 33.34
CA THR A 216 34.35 4.86 32.61
C THR A 216 35.72 4.44 33.12
N LYS A 217 36.30 3.36 32.59
CA LYS A 217 37.71 2.99 32.94
C LYS A 217 38.72 4.09 32.56
N LYS A 218 38.37 4.97 31.56
CA LYS A 218 39.30 5.95 31.00
C LYS A 218 38.82 7.40 31.06
N HIS A 219 37.53 7.65 31.25
CA HIS A 219 36.94 8.98 31.15
C HIS A 219 36.00 9.23 32.33
N THR A 220 35.88 10.50 32.72
CA THR A 220 34.78 11.01 33.54
C THR A 220 33.99 11.96 32.67
N ILE A 221 32.70 11.71 32.47
CA ILE A 221 31.84 12.40 31.53
C ILE A 221 30.66 13.01 32.28
N ASP A 222 30.63 14.33 32.33
CA ASP A 222 29.59 15.08 33.01
C ASP A 222 28.43 15.36 32.04
N ASP A 223 27.24 15.49 32.59
CA ASP A 223 26.01 15.78 31.89
C ASP A 223 25.77 14.86 30.67
N PRO A 224 25.79 13.53 30.88
CA PRO A 224 25.71 12.56 29.82
C PRO A 224 24.28 12.38 29.29
N PHE A 225 24.17 11.99 28.02
CA PHE A 225 23.02 11.28 27.49
C PHE A 225 23.50 9.92 26.96
N ILE A 226 22.97 8.81 27.52
CA ILE A 226 23.47 7.47 27.26
C ILE A 226 22.57 6.71 26.30
N ILE A 227 23.17 6.12 25.27
CA ILE A 227 22.46 5.32 24.26
C ILE A 227 23.08 3.91 24.22
N PHE A 228 22.24 2.89 24.44
CA PHE A 228 22.68 1.49 24.42
C PHE A 228 22.49 0.87 23.04
N GLY A 229 23.58 0.52 22.38
CA GLY A 229 23.70 -0.28 21.19
C GLY A 229 24.51 -1.56 21.40
N VAL A 230 24.34 -2.20 22.56
CA VAL A 230 25.18 -3.31 23.04
C VAL A 230 24.72 -4.70 22.61
N GLY A 231 23.97 -4.78 21.52
CA GLY A 231 23.44 -6.01 20.97
C GLY A 231 21.94 -6.15 21.22
N ILE A 232 21.40 -7.23 20.70
CA ILE A 232 19.98 -7.55 20.72
C ILE A 232 19.77 -9.00 21.16
N SER A 233 18.60 -9.32 21.66
CA SER A 233 18.14 -10.70 21.92
C SER A 233 16.71 -10.90 21.43
N PRO A 234 16.35 -12.08 20.88
CA PRO A 234 15.01 -12.37 20.43
C PRO A 234 13.93 -12.08 21.48
N ASN A 235 12.84 -11.42 21.04
CA ASN A 235 11.73 -11.07 21.95
C ASN A 235 10.68 -12.17 21.96
N VAL A 236 10.96 -13.27 22.65
CA VAL A 236 10.14 -14.50 22.61
C VAL A 236 9.75 -15.03 23.99
N GLY A 237 10.04 -14.29 25.05
CA GLY A 237 9.78 -14.75 26.44
C GLY A 237 8.32 -15.14 26.69
N PHE A 238 7.36 -14.45 26.08
CA PHE A 238 5.92 -14.74 26.20
C PHE A 238 5.51 -16.08 25.58
N ALA A 239 6.32 -16.63 24.67
CA ALA A 239 6.04 -17.88 23.96
C ALA A 239 6.64 -19.12 24.66
N ALA A 240 7.55 -18.94 25.61
CA ALA A 240 8.33 -20.04 26.21
C ALA A 240 7.52 -21.11 26.95
N SER A 241 6.31 -20.77 27.41
CA SER A 241 5.39 -21.76 28.02
C SER A 241 4.61 -22.59 27.00
N SER A 242 4.61 -22.20 25.73
CA SER A 242 3.70 -22.75 24.72
C SER A 242 4.43 -23.45 23.58
N VAL A 243 5.64 -23.00 23.24
CA VAL A 243 6.49 -23.59 22.20
C VAL A 243 7.94 -23.71 22.71
N GLU A 244 8.74 -24.53 22.04
CA GLU A 244 10.16 -24.64 22.36
C GLU A 244 10.92 -23.36 22.02
N VAL A 245 11.65 -22.82 23.00
CA VAL A 245 12.44 -21.59 22.88
C VAL A 245 13.86 -21.84 23.40
N ASN A 246 14.87 -21.38 22.66
CA ASN A 246 16.27 -21.33 23.12
C ASN A 246 16.74 -19.86 23.06
N LYS A 247 17.47 -19.43 22.05
CA LYS A 247 17.70 -17.99 21.82
C LYS A 247 16.41 -17.37 21.22
N GLY A 248 15.85 -17.99 20.17
CA GLY A 248 14.58 -17.69 19.54
C GLY A 248 13.55 -18.81 19.73
N VAL A 249 12.41 -18.69 19.08
CA VAL A 249 11.46 -19.80 18.93
C VAL A 249 12.14 -20.83 18.03
N LEU A 250 12.31 -22.06 18.51
CA LEU A 250 12.91 -23.13 17.73
C LEU A 250 11.94 -23.59 16.63
N VAL A 251 12.33 -23.34 15.39
CA VAL A 251 11.57 -23.74 14.19
C VAL A 251 12.35 -24.77 13.37
N ASP A 252 11.63 -25.57 12.61
CA ASP A 252 12.20 -26.42 11.57
C ASP A 252 12.49 -25.62 10.28
N ASP A 253 12.99 -26.31 9.27
CA ASP A 253 13.34 -25.67 8.00
C ASP A 253 12.10 -25.16 7.21
N THR A 254 10.87 -25.47 7.65
CA THR A 254 9.60 -24.95 7.13
C THR A 254 9.09 -23.73 7.91
N MET A 255 9.88 -23.25 8.87
CA MET A 255 9.55 -22.18 9.83
C MET A 255 8.47 -22.54 10.85
N CYS A 256 8.11 -23.84 10.96
CA CYS A 256 7.14 -24.35 11.92
C CYS A 256 7.79 -24.58 13.27
N SER A 257 7.14 -24.17 14.36
CA SER A 257 7.59 -24.41 15.74
C SER A 257 7.31 -25.85 16.20
N SER A 258 7.46 -26.12 17.48
CA SER A 258 7.02 -27.38 18.09
C SER A 258 5.49 -27.58 18.08
N ASP A 259 4.72 -26.56 17.71
CA ASP A 259 3.28 -26.62 17.50
C ASP A 259 2.97 -26.39 16.01
N PRO A 260 2.19 -27.27 15.33
CA PRO A 260 1.94 -27.19 13.89
C PRO A 260 1.10 -25.98 13.46
N ASP A 261 0.51 -25.27 14.41
CA ASP A 261 -0.27 -24.06 14.15
C ASP A 261 0.48 -22.77 14.49
N ILE A 262 1.73 -22.87 14.99
CA ILE A 262 2.56 -21.74 15.41
C ILE A 262 3.86 -21.74 14.62
N TYR A 263 4.13 -20.62 13.95
CA TYR A 263 5.32 -20.34 13.13
C TYR A 263 6.11 -19.18 13.72
N ALA A 264 7.38 -19.05 13.37
CA ALA A 264 8.14 -17.85 13.68
C ALA A 264 9.00 -17.40 12.50
N VAL A 265 9.19 -16.07 12.34
CA VAL A 265 9.89 -15.45 11.21
C VAL A 265 10.72 -14.26 11.69
N GLY A 266 11.90 -14.08 11.09
CA GLY A 266 12.83 -12.99 11.39
C GLY A 266 13.64 -13.24 12.67
N GLU A 267 14.02 -12.17 13.35
CA GLU A 267 14.87 -12.23 14.58
C GLU A 267 14.24 -13.01 15.74
N SER A 268 12.93 -13.31 15.67
CA SER A 268 12.25 -14.15 16.67
C SER A 268 12.41 -15.65 16.43
N ALA A 269 12.80 -16.07 15.21
CA ALA A 269 12.97 -17.46 14.86
C ALA A 269 14.42 -17.93 15.01
N GLU A 270 14.60 -19.14 15.58
CA GLU A 270 15.89 -19.84 15.63
C GLU A 270 15.75 -21.16 14.85
N ILE A 271 16.51 -21.33 13.77
CA ILE A 271 16.46 -22.53 12.96
C ILE A 271 17.11 -23.67 13.73
N ARG A 272 16.34 -24.73 13.99
CA ARG A 272 16.73 -25.86 14.84
C ARG A 272 17.98 -26.59 14.33
N SER A 273 18.12 -26.71 13.02
CA SER A 273 19.23 -27.45 12.38
C SER A 273 20.58 -26.78 12.60
N SER A 274 20.63 -25.44 12.66
CA SER A 274 21.87 -24.67 12.75
C SER A 274 22.02 -23.80 14.00
N GLY A 275 20.93 -23.50 14.70
CA GLY A 275 20.90 -22.51 15.78
C GLY A 275 21.02 -21.07 15.27
N TYR A 276 20.80 -20.85 13.96
CA TYR A 276 20.86 -19.54 13.34
C TYR A 276 19.62 -18.71 13.64
N VAL A 277 19.83 -17.43 13.90
CA VAL A 277 18.78 -16.43 14.07
C VAL A 277 19.00 -15.37 12.97
N ALA A 278 18.03 -15.19 12.13
CA ALA A 278 18.08 -14.21 11.03
C ALA A 278 18.12 -12.77 11.57
N GLY A 279 18.95 -11.93 10.96
CA GLY A 279 19.06 -10.53 11.35
C GLY A 279 18.93 -9.55 10.18
N ARG A 280 18.63 -10.04 8.98
CA ARG A 280 18.62 -9.25 7.74
C ARG A 280 17.25 -9.25 7.08
N VAL A 281 16.90 -8.15 6.39
CA VAL A 281 15.60 -8.00 5.72
C VAL A 281 15.38 -9.09 4.67
N LYS A 282 16.38 -9.38 3.85
CA LYS A 282 16.27 -10.41 2.79
C LYS A 282 15.98 -11.79 3.38
N GLU A 283 16.60 -12.12 4.50
CA GLU A 283 16.34 -13.37 5.21
C GLU A 283 14.92 -13.41 5.79
N CYS A 284 14.47 -12.29 6.36
CA CYS A 284 13.08 -12.19 6.85
C CYS A 284 12.07 -12.40 5.72
N THR A 285 12.33 -11.85 4.53
CA THR A 285 11.45 -12.04 3.35
C THR A 285 11.44 -13.50 2.92
N LEU A 286 12.60 -14.15 2.86
CA LEU A 286 12.70 -15.57 2.50
C LEU A 286 11.97 -16.45 3.51
N GLN A 287 12.18 -16.22 4.82
CA GLN A 287 11.49 -16.95 5.88
C GLN A 287 9.99 -16.72 5.85
N ALA A 288 9.53 -15.50 5.57
CA ALA A 288 8.12 -15.18 5.42
C ALA A 288 7.49 -16.00 4.28
N ASN A 289 8.13 -16.03 3.11
CA ASN A 289 7.64 -16.81 1.97
C ASN A 289 7.59 -18.31 2.27
N VAL A 290 8.60 -18.86 2.95
CA VAL A 290 8.63 -20.26 3.36
C VAL A 290 7.50 -20.55 4.36
N ALA A 291 7.34 -19.74 5.39
CA ALA A 291 6.26 -19.90 6.37
C ALA A 291 4.87 -19.85 5.71
N VAL A 292 4.65 -18.85 4.86
CA VAL A 292 3.36 -18.66 4.18
C VAL A 292 3.02 -19.79 3.24
N ALA A 293 3.98 -20.24 2.41
CA ALA A 293 3.77 -21.38 1.51
C ALA A 293 3.36 -22.65 2.28
N ASN A 294 4.01 -22.94 3.39
CA ASN A 294 3.71 -24.10 4.23
C ASN A 294 2.38 -23.95 5.00
N ILE A 295 2.06 -22.77 5.51
CA ILE A 295 0.78 -22.48 6.16
C ILE A 295 -0.39 -22.66 5.17
N LEU A 296 -0.26 -22.14 3.96
CA LEU A 296 -1.29 -22.17 2.94
C LEU A 296 -1.29 -23.49 2.14
N LYS A 297 -0.26 -24.30 2.30
CA LYS A 297 -0.06 -25.57 1.56
C LYS A 297 -0.05 -25.36 0.04
N THR A 298 0.51 -24.26 -0.41
CA THR A 298 0.67 -23.94 -1.84
C THR A 298 1.84 -24.68 -2.46
N GLU A 299 2.95 -24.75 -1.71
CA GLU A 299 4.18 -25.44 -2.08
C GLU A 299 4.87 -25.96 -0.80
N GLU A 300 5.64 -27.02 -0.90
CA GLU A 300 6.55 -27.47 0.17
C GLU A 300 7.89 -26.75 0.01
N LEU A 301 8.06 -25.64 0.74
CA LEU A 301 9.30 -24.89 0.76
C LEU A 301 10.06 -25.12 2.07
N SER A 302 11.37 -25.11 1.98
CA SER A 302 12.26 -25.14 3.15
C SER A 302 13.31 -24.05 3.03
N ILE A 303 13.72 -23.50 4.18
CA ILE A 303 14.79 -22.54 4.24
C ILE A 303 16.12 -23.22 3.93
N LYS A 304 16.94 -22.56 3.11
CA LYS A 304 18.33 -22.96 2.90
C LYS A 304 19.19 -21.82 3.37
N GLU A 305 20.16 -22.15 4.19
CA GLU A 305 21.15 -21.20 4.62
C GLU A 305 22.13 -20.92 3.51
N GLU A 306 22.21 -19.66 3.08
CA GLU A 306 23.11 -19.19 2.06
C GLU A 306 24.16 -18.25 2.65
N ALA A 307 25.29 -18.12 1.97
CA ALA A 307 26.25 -17.07 2.30
C ALA A 307 25.60 -15.70 2.08
N ALA A 308 25.89 -14.79 2.97
CA ALA A 308 25.26 -13.48 2.99
C ALA A 308 26.20 -12.41 2.45
N ILE A 309 25.64 -11.38 1.82
CA ILE A 309 26.33 -10.14 1.49
C ILE A 309 25.66 -9.02 2.25
N ASP A 310 26.43 -8.32 3.08
CA ASP A 310 25.99 -7.13 3.79
C ASP A 310 26.75 -5.90 3.33
N GLY A 311 26.08 -4.77 3.34
CA GLY A 311 26.66 -3.46 3.10
C GLY A 311 26.28 -2.49 4.21
N LEU A 312 27.24 -1.67 4.65
CA LEU A 312 27.04 -0.58 5.59
C LEU A 312 27.81 0.64 5.11
N LYS A 313 27.14 1.79 5.01
CA LYS A 313 27.79 3.07 4.76
C LYS A 313 27.80 3.89 6.02
N VAL A 314 29.00 4.29 6.43
CA VAL A 314 29.20 5.12 7.60
C VAL A 314 30.22 6.21 7.26
N GLY A 315 29.78 7.45 7.22
CA GLY A 315 30.63 8.55 6.73
C GLY A 315 31.08 8.35 5.29
N SER A 316 32.40 8.36 5.10
CA SER A 316 33.04 8.08 3.81
C SER A 316 33.37 6.60 3.58
N PHE A 317 33.05 5.72 4.54
CA PHE A 317 33.34 4.31 4.43
C PHE A 317 32.14 3.52 3.91
N LEU A 318 32.44 2.66 2.95
CA LEU A 318 31.55 1.62 2.49
C LEU A 318 32.10 0.27 2.93
N PHE A 319 31.39 -0.36 3.89
CA PHE A 319 31.68 -1.72 4.28
C PHE A 319 30.94 -2.70 3.37
N THR A 320 31.65 -3.77 2.99
CA THR A 320 31.08 -4.94 2.33
C THR A 320 31.49 -6.16 3.13
N ASP A 321 30.52 -6.93 3.59
CA ASP A 321 30.76 -8.13 4.40
C ASP A 321 30.10 -9.31 3.71
N VAL A 322 30.90 -10.32 3.36
CA VAL A 322 30.42 -11.59 2.78
C VAL A 322 30.77 -12.69 3.77
N SER A 323 29.77 -13.41 4.25
CA SER A 323 30.01 -14.41 5.28
C SER A 323 29.27 -15.72 5.06
N SER A 324 29.93 -16.82 5.39
CA SER A 324 29.31 -18.14 5.51
C SER A 324 28.31 -18.17 6.66
N PRO A 325 27.15 -18.84 6.51
CA PRO A 325 26.22 -19.02 7.62
C PRO A 325 26.83 -19.78 8.81
N ASN A 326 27.80 -20.63 8.55
CA ASN A 326 28.47 -21.45 9.54
C ASN A 326 29.77 -20.83 10.10
N TYR A 327 30.02 -19.55 9.82
CA TYR A 327 31.22 -18.87 10.27
C TYR A 327 31.28 -18.72 11.80
N ASP A 328 32.31 -19.24 12.43
CA ASP A 328 32.61 -19.01 13.87
C ASP A 328 33.80 -18.08 14.03
N VAL A 329 33.55 -16.88 14.50
CA VAL A 329 34.55 -15.86 14.80
C VAL A 329 35.59 -16.33 15.87
N ARG A 330 35.28 -17.35 16.67
CA ARG A 330 36.12 -17.87 17.74
C ARG A 330 37.03 -19.03 17.30
N SER A 331 36.88 -19.48 16.05
CA SER A 331 37.72 -20.58 15.57
C SER A 331 39.19 -20.14 15.53
N GLU A 332 40.04 -20.94 16.19
CA GLU A 332 41.50 -20.73 16.22
C GLU A 332 42.13 -21.04 14.86
N ASP A 333 41.42 -21.74 14.01
CA ASP A 333 41.88 -22.13 12.63
C ASP A 333 41.59 -21.03 11.58
N ASN A 334 41.05 -19.87 12.00
CA ASN A 334 40.79 -18.75 11.12
C ASN A 334 42.12 -18.04 10.74
N GLU A 335 42.47 -18.07 9.47
CA GLU A 335 43.60 -17.34 8.89
C GLU A 335 43.11 -16.02 8.26
N HIS A 336 43.77 -14.90 8.58
CA HIS A 336 43.38 -13.56 8.13
C HIS A 336 44.37 -13.03 7.10
N ILE A 337 43.88 -12.72 5.89
CA ILE A 337 44.67 -12.07 4.85
C ILE A 337 44.15 -10.65 4.68
N VAL A 338 45.05 -9.68 4.74
CA VAL A 338 44.66 -8.26 4.68
C VAL A 338 45.41 -7.58 3.56
N LEU A 339 44.70 -7.07 2.58
CA LEU A 339 45.25 -6.25 1.48
C LEU A 339 44.84 -4.80 1.75
N TYR A 340 45.85 -3.92 1.82
CA TYR A 340 45.62 -2.50 2.15
C TYR A 340 46.15 -1.58 1.05
N SER A 341 45.31 -0.61 0.65
CA SER A 341 45.68 0.47 -0.24
C SER A 341 45.50 1.82 0.44
N LYS A 342 46.59 2.43 0.92
CA LYS A 342 46.56 3.76 1.54
C LYS A 342 46.05 4.86 0.62
N LYS A 343 46.36 4.76 -0.68
CA LYS A 343 45.97 5.75 -1.67
C LYS A 343 44.45 5.82 -1.86
N GLU A 344 43.79 4.68 -1.75
CA GLU A 344 42.36 4.53 -2.00
C GLU A 344 41.56 4.42 -0.72
N ASN A 345 42.19 4.46 0.46
CA ASN A 345 41.58 4.14 1.76
C ASN A 345 40.80 2.82 1.70
N ARG A 346 41.36 1.82 0.98
CA ARG A 346 40.74 0.54 0.73
C ARG A 346 41.40 -0.56 1.54
N ILE A 347 40.57 -1.42 2.11
CA ILE A 347 40.98 -2.63 2.80
C ILE A 347 40.13 -3.78 2.28
N ASP A 348 40.83 -4.88 1.90
CA ASP A 348 40.23 -6.15 1.55
C ASP A 348 40.75 -7.19 2.54
N GLN A 349 39.89 -7.65 3.45
CA GLN A 349 40.25 -8.65 4.44
C GLN A 349 39.50 -9.95 4.16
N TYR A 350 40.24 -11.00 3.89
CA TYR A 350 39.71 -12.34 3.70
C TYR A 350 40.00 -13.18 4.94
N ILE A 351 39.05 -14.04 5.32
CA ILE A 351 39.19 -14.98 6.42
C ILE A 351 38.97 -16.38 5.85
N ILE A 352 39.99 -17.21 6.00
CA ILE A 352 40.06 -18.57 5.50
C ILE A 352 40.04 -19.51 6.72
N ASN A 353 39.33 -20.62 6.60
CA ASN A 353 39.31 -21.69 7.58
C ASN A 353 39.42 -23.02 6.81
N SER A 354 40.40 -23.84 7.14
CA SER A 354 40.62 -25.15 6.49
C SER A 354 40.65 -25.08 4.95
N ASP A 355 41.43 -24.14 4.43
CA ASP A 355 41.55 -23.87 3.00
C ASP A 355 40.21 -23.49 2.30
N ARG A 356 39.28 -22.87 3.02
CA ARG A 356 38.00 -22.37 2.53
C ARG A 356 37.80 -20.92 2.88
N LEU A 357 37.35 -20.12 1.95
CA LEU A 357 36.91 -18.76 2.28
C LEU A 357 35.64 -18.83 3.12
N VAL A 358 35.70 -18.30 4.36
CA VAL A 358 34.54 -18.30 5.27
C VAL A 358 33.97 -16.91 5.51
N ARG A 359 34.80 -15.86 5.30
CA ARG A 359 34.34 -14.48 5.42
C ARG A 359 35.23 -13.53 4.63
N PHE A 360 34.64 -12.44 4.15
CA PHE A 360 35.30 -11.27 3.57
C PHE A 360 34.78 -10.00 4.20
N ILE A 361 35.68 -9.08 4.59
CA ILE A 361 35.33 -7.73 5.05
C ILE A 361 36.07 -6.73 4.16
N GLY A 362 35.34 -6.01 3.32
CA GLY A 362 35.83 -4.95 2.47
C GLY A 362 35.53 -3.57 3.04
N ILE A 363 36.48 -2.64 3.02
CA ILE A 363 36.27 -1.22 3.28
C ILE A 363 36.64 -0.47 2.01
N ASN A 364 35.69 0.27 1.43
CA ASN A 364 35.83 0.91 0.13
C ASN A 364 36.35 -0.07 -0.93
N SER A 365 35.97 -1.33 -0.80
CA SER A 365 36.39 -2.43 -1.65
C SER A 365 35.66 -2.40 -3.00
N ASN A 366 36.38 -2.80 -4.05
CA ASN A 366 35.85 -3.04 -5.39
C ASN A 366 35.94 -4.52 -5.78
N ILE A 367 36.06 -5.40 -4.82
CA ILE A 367 36.05 -6.86 -5.03
C ILE A 367 34.62 -7.31 -5.38
N ASP A 368 34.53 -8.32 -6.24
CA ASP A 368 33.26 -8.93 -6.63
C ASP A 368 32.70 -9.80 -5.48
N ALA A 369 31.86 -9.20 -4.66
CA ALA A 369 31.25 -9.90 -3.53
C ALA A 369 30.34 -11.06 -3.95
N ILE A 370 29.76 -11.03 -5.16
CA ILE A 370 28.95 -12.14 -5.68
C ILE A 370 29.84 -13.32 -6.00
N GLN A 371 31.04 -13.07 -6.56
CA GLN A 371 31.99 -14.12 -6.78
C GLN A 371 32.49 -14.73 -5.48
N LEU A 372 32.76 -13.91 -4.47
CA LEU A 372 33.12 -14.40 -3.14
C LEU A 372 32.01 -15.22 -2.49
N LYS A 373 30.74 -14.76 -2.60
CA LYS A 373 29.58 -15.52 -2.14
C LYS A 373 29.52 -16.89 -2.80
N LYS A 374 29.69 -16.96 -4.12
CA LYS A 374 29.71 -18.23 -4.86
C LYS A 374 30.84 -19.14 -4.42
N MET A 375 32.04 -18.60 -4.16
CA MET A 375 33.18 -19.38 -3.66
C MET A 375 32.87 -20.03 -2.32
N ILE A 376 32.20 -19.27 -1.40
CA ILE A 376 31.74 -19.78 -0.12
C ILE A 376 30.69 -20.88 -0.30
N GLU A 377 29.68 -20.65 -1.15
CA GLU A 377 28.55 -21.56 -1.37
C GLU A 377 28.96 -22.84 -2.08
N ASN A 378 29.95 -22.76 -2.97
CA ASN A 378 30.51 -23.89 -3.69
C ASN A 378 31.58 -24.65 -2.88
N ASP A 379 31.91 -24.16 -1.68
CA ASP A 379 32.93 -24.74 -0.81
C ASP A 379 34.31 -24.87 -1.54
N GLU A 380 34.68 -23.81 -2.27
CA GLU A 380 35.90 -23.82 -3.12
C GLU A 380 37.16 -23.84 -2.26
N GLU A 381 38.12 -24.74 -2.60
CA GLU A 381 39.42 -24.75 -1.92
C GLU A 381 40.28 -23.59 -2.41
N VAL A 382 40.74 -22.78 -1.46
CA VAL A 382 41.57 -21.59 -1.70
C VAL A 382 42.63 -21.47 -0.61
N ASP A 383 43.88 -21.22 -1.02
CA ASP A 383 44.93 -20.87 -0.10
C ASP A 383 45.17 -19.36 0.00
N ALA A 384 45.94 -18.93 0.97
CA ALA A 384 46.25 -17.51 1.15
C ALA A 384 46.91 -16.89 -0.10
N ALA A 385 47.71 -17.65 -0.86
CA ALA A 385 48.39 -17.18 -2.05
C ALA A 385 47.42 -16.82 -3.17
N TYR A 386 46.26 -17.47 -3.23
CA TYR A 386 45.22 -17.19 -4.22
C TYR A 386 44.81 -15.72 -4.21
N PHE A 387 44.54 -15.13 -3.07
CA PHE A 387 44.05 -13.74 -2.96
C PHE A 387 45.15 -12.69 -3.18
N TYR A 388 46.44 -13.06 -2.98
CA TYR A 388 47.55 -12.19 -3.36
C TYR A 388 47.78 -12.16 -4.86
N GLN A 389 47.51 -13.27 -5.55
CA GLN A 389 47.77 -13.44 -6.97
C GLN A 389 46.58 -13.04 -7.83
N ASN A 390 45.37 -13.37 -7.36
CA ASN A 390 44.11 -13.16 -8.07
C ASN A 390 43.28 -12.06 -7.39
N ARG A 391 43.43 -10.85 -7.85
CA ARG A 391 42.53 -9.79 -7.42
C ARG A 391 41.17 -9.97 -8.09
N LEU A 392 40.17 -10.38 -7.37
CA LEU A 392 38.80 -10.56 -7.84
C LEU A 392 38.09 -9.19 -7.96
N ILE A 393 38.72 -8.27 -8.72
CA ILE A 393 38.15 -6.93 -8.91
C ILE A 393 36.97 -7.04 -9.83
N SER A 394 35.84 -6.54 -9.39
CA SER A 394 34.65 -6.45 -10.22
C SER A 394 34.88 -5.47 -11.37
N GLU A 395 34.76 -5.91 -12.61
CA GLU A 395 34.72 -5.01 -13.78
C GLU A 395 33.51 -4.08 -13.74
N ARG A 396 32.48 -4.40 -12.93
CA ARG A 396 31.26 -3.63 -12.71
C ARG A 396 31.39 -2.59 -11.59
N GLY A 397 32.61 -2.43 -11.01
CA GLY A 397 32.86 -1.49 -9.92
C GLY A 397 32.39 -2.03 -8.56
N ARG A 398 32.12 -1.13 -7.62
CA ARG A 398 31.62 -1.48 -6.27
C ARG A 398 30.15 -1.89 -6.26
N ILE A 399 29.75 -2.66 -5.27
CA ILE A 399 28.32 -2.87 -4.98
C ILE A 399 27.74 -1.59 -4.41
N VAL A 400 26.68 -1.10 -5.03
CA VAL A 400 25.91 0.06 -4.57
C VAL A 400 24.69 -0.37 -3.78
N CYS A 401 23.97 -1.41 -4.24
CA CYS A 401 22.85 -2.00 -3.50
C CYS A 401 23.23 -3.42 -3.08
N SER A 402 23.58 -3.60 -1.81
CA SER A 402 23.95 -4.90 -1.26
C SER A 402 22.78 -5.87 -1.11
N CYS A 403 21.57 -5.37 -0.83
CA CYS A 403 20.36 -6.21 -0.74
C CYS A 403 20.06 -6.91 -2.07
N GLU A 404 20.24 -6.20 -3.18
CA GLU A 404 19.92 -6.69 -4.54
C GLU A 404 21.16 -6.95 -5.40
N SER A 405 22.35 -6.84 -4.80
CA SER A 405 23.63 -7.11 -5.47
C SER A 405 23.82 -6.31 -6.77
N VAL A 406 23.44 -5.02 -6.77
CA VAL A 406 23.55 -4.13 -7.93
C VAL A 406 24.86 -3.35 -7.85
N PHE A 407 25.64 -3.39 -8.91
CA PHE A 407 26.93 -2.73 -9.02
C PHE A 407 26.83 -1.32 -9.61
N GLU A 408 27.85 -0.52 -9.37
CA GLU A 408 27.93 0.86 -9.85
C GLU A 408 27.85 0.96 -11.37
N GLN A 409 28.57 0.09 -12.10
CA GLN A 409 28.56 0.08 -13.55
C GLN A 409 27.18 -0.30 -14.12
N ASP A 410 26.49 -1.24 -13.48
CA ASP A 410 25.13 -1.62 -13.89
C ASP A 410 24.20 -0.40 -13.85
N LEU A 411 24.34 0.44 -12.82
CA LEU A 411 23.56 1.68 -12.70
C LEU A 411 24.00 2.74 -13.72
N VAL A 412 25.32 2.90 -13.93
CA VAL A 412 25.86 3.84 -14.93
C VAL A 412 25.37 3.48 -16.34
N ASP A 413 25.37 2.19 -16.68
CA ASP A 413 24.89 1.72 -17.98
C ASP A 413 23.37 1.97 -18.12
N LEU A 414 22.57 1.63 -17.10
CA LEU A 414 21.15 1.93 -17.10
C LEU A 414 20.86 3.43 -17.21
N ILE A 415 21.64 4.28 -16.53
CA ILE A 415 21.49 5.74 -16.60
C ILE A 415 21.75 6.23 -18.03
N LYS A 416 22.81 5.78 -18.67
CA LYS A 416 23.16 6.16 -20.05
C LYS A 416 22.16 5.62 -21.06
N GLU A 417 21.84 4.33 -20.99
CA GLU A 417 20.94 3.66 -21.93
C GLU A 417 19.49 4.19 -21.87
N ASN A 418 19.07 4.64 -20.71
CA ASN A 418 17.70 5.09 -20.48
C ASN A 418 17.57 6.60 -20.31
N ALA A 419 18.70 7.32 -20.35
CA ALA A 419 18.76 8.76 -20.11
C ALA A 419 18.10 9.16 -18.77
N VAL A 420 18.40 8.41 -17.71
CA VAL A 420 17.84 8.59 -16.38
C VAL A 420 18.38 9.88 -15.76
N THR A 421 17.48 10.70 -15.19
CA THR A 421 17.83 11.97 -14.55
C THR A 421 17.40 12.05 -13.09
N SER A 422 16.66 11.04 -12.61
CA SER A 422 16.18 11.01 -11.24
C SER A 422 16.17 9.59 -10.66
N PHE A 423 16.24 9.51 -9.32
CA PHE A 423 16.11 8.23 -8.61
C PHE A 423 14.78 7.52 -8.91
N GLY A 424 13.68 8.28 -9.04
CA GLY A 424 12.37 7.73 -9.36
C GLY A 424 12.34 7.01 -10.72
N GLU A 425 13.02 7.57 -11.74
CA GLU A 425 13.16 6.93 -13.06
C GLU A 425 13.98 5.63 -12.96
N LEU A 426 15.10 5.67 -12.21
CA LEU A 426 15.97 4.50 -12.05
C LEU A 426 15.32 3.36 -11.28
N LYS A 427 14.53 3.67 -10.24
CA LYS A 427 13.76 2.67 -9.48
C LYS A 427 12.81 1.85 -10.36
N GLY A 428 12.34 2.39 -11.47
CA GLY A 428 11.54 1.68 -12.47
C GLY A 428 12.34 0.68 -13.32
N LEU A 429 13.68 0.82 -13.38
CA LEU A 429 14.57 0.07 -14.26
C LEU A 429 15.52 -0.88 -13.53
N SER A 430 15.69 -0.71 -12.22
CA SER A 430 16.61 -1.47 -11.38
C SER A 430 15.93 -1.92 -10.12
N GLU A 431 16.40 -3.03 -9.54
CA GLU A 431 15.98 -3.47 -8.20
C GLU A 431 16.64 -2.63 -7.07
N ALA A 432 17.67 -1.85 -7.41
CA ALA A 432 18.37 -1.03 -6.43
C ALA A 432 17.43 -0.01 -5.76
N GLY A 433 17.50 0.08 -4.44
CA GLY A 433 16.70 0.99 -3.64
C GLY A 433 15.25 0.57 -3.38
N ARG A 434 14.86 -0.64 -3.79
CA ARG A 434 13.51 -1.16 -3.57
C ARG A 434 13.34 -1.83 -2.20
N THR A 435 14.36 -2.53 -1.72
CA THR A 435 14.28 -3.36 -0.51
C THR A 435 14.51 -2.56 0.76
N CYS A 436 15.72 -2.04 1.01
CA CYS A 436 16.04 -1.33 2.25
C CYS A 436 16.25 0.18 2.10
N GLY A 437 16.30 0.69 0.87
CA GLY A 437 16.44 2.13 0.58
C GLY A 437 17.78 2.79 0.94
N ARG A 438 18.70 2.12 1.66
CA ARG A 438 19.99 2.69 2.11
C ARG A 438 20.85 3.23 0.99
N CYS A 439 20.81 2.60 -0.20
CA CYS A 439 21.57 3.00 -1.36
C CYS A 439 21.01 4.22 -2.12
N LYS A 440 19.84 4.76 -1.72
CA LYS A 440 19.16 5.88 -2.42
C LYS A 440 20.08 7.08 -2.63
N LYS A 441 20.86 7.45 -1.62
CA LYS A 441 21.80 8.57 -1.70
C LYS A 441 22.94 8.27 -2.69
N ASP A 442 23.55 7.09 -2.58
CA ASP A 442 24.64 6.68 -3.50
C ASP A 442 24.15 6.62 -4.94
N ILE A 443 22.94 6.12 -5.15
CA ILE A 443 22.31 6.11 -6.47
C ILE A 443 22.12 7.54 -7.00
N SER A 444 21.65 8.46 -6.15
CA SER A 444 21.47 9.86 -6.54
C SER A 444 22.81 10.53 -6.86
N ASP A 445 23.87 10.22 -6.10
CA ASP A 445 25.24 10.71 -6.37
C ASP A 445 25.79 10.14 -7.69
N ILE A 446 25.51 8.88 -8.02
CA ILE A 446 25.89 8.25 -9.30
C ILE A 446 25.14 8.91 -10.47
N ILE A 447 23.84 9.17 -10.33
CA ILE A 447 23.06 9.89 -11.34
C ILE A 447 23.67 11.27 -11.59
N ALA A 448 24.00 12.00 -10.53
CA ALA A 448 24.62 13.31 -10.64
C ALA A 448 26.02 13.27 -11.27
N ALA A 449 26.79 12.20 -11.00
CA ALA A 449 28.13 11.97 -11.56
C ALA A 449 28.11 11.42 -12.99
N THR A 450 26.97 10.98 -13.49
CA THR A 450 26.77 10.41 -14.83
C THR A 450 25.87 11.34 -15.66
N PRO A 451 26.33 12.55 -16.03
CA PRO A 451 25.49 13.47 -16.79
C PRO A 451 25.21 12.91 -18.18
N VAL A 452 23.94 12.92 -18.56
CA VAL A 452 23.51 12.58 -19.92
C VAL A 452 23.29 13.89 -20.68
N ASP A 453 23.80 13.95 -21.93
CA ASP A 453 23.56 15.11 -22.78
C ASP A 453 22.04 15.38 -22.94
N PRO A 454 21.55 16.60 -22.70
CA PRO A 454 20.12 16.87 -22.73
C PRO A 454 19.45 16.57 -24.10
N GLU A 455 20.15 16.80 -25.21
CA GLU A 455 19.60 16.52 -26.55
C GLU A 455 19.56 15.00 -26.79
N GLU A 456 20.60 14.28 -26.38
CA GLU A 456 20.66 12.82 -26.44
C GLU A 456 19.62 12.21 -25.49
N ALA A 457 19.44 12.74 -24.28
CA ALA A 457 18.42 12.31 -23.35
C ALA A 457 17.00 12.47 -23.93
N ALA A 458 16.73 13.60 -24.56
CA ALA A 458 15.45 13.86 -25.21
C ALA A 458 15.22 12.88 -26.36
N ARG A 459 16.25 12.58 -27.16
CA ARG A 459 16.18 11.61 -28.25
C ARG A 459 15.88 10.20 -27.75
N ILE A 460 16.65 9.71 -26.77
CA ILE A 460 16.47 8.37 -26.18
C ILE A 460 15.06 8.23 -25.55
N LYS A 461 14.62 9.26 -24.83
CA LYS A 461 13.26 9.27 -24.24
C LYS A 461 12.19 9.26 -25.33
N ALA A 462 12.34 10.06 -26.37
CA ALA A 462 11.41 10.09 -27.50
C ALA A 462 11.36 8.74 -28.26
N GLU A 463 12.50 8.12 -28.52
CA GLU A 463 12.57 6.79 -29.16
C GLU A 463 11.92 5.71 -28.31
N LYS A 464 12.12 5.72 -26.99
CA LYS A 464 11.50 4.76 -26.06
C LYS A 464 10.00 4.98 -25.91
N ILE A 465 9.56 6.23 -25.86
CA ILE A 465 8.14 6.58 -25.89
C ILE A 465 7.53 6.05 -27.18
N ALA A 466 8.13 6.35 -28.32
CA ALA A 466 7.66 5.89 -29.62
C ALA A 466 7.60 4.35 -29.75
N ALA A 467 8.63 3.66 -29.23
CA ALA A 467 8.68 2.19 -29.23
C ALA A 467 7.60 1.59 -28.31
N ARG A 468 7.42 2.19 -27.11
CA ARG A 468 6.35 1.79 -26.16
C ARG A 468 4.98 2.03 -26.78
N ASP A 469 4.78 3.20 -27.38
CA ASP A 469 3.52 3.59 -27.98
C ASP A 469 3.20 2.72 -29.20
N ALA A 470 4.19 2.35 -30.02
CA ALA A 470 4.02 1.40 -31.09
C ALA A 470 3.64 -0.02 -30.59
N ALA A 471 4.26 -0.47 -29.49
CA ALA A 471 3.93 -1.75 -28.88
C ALA A 471 2.52 -1.74 -28.23
N GLU A 472 2.14 -0.61 -27.63
CA GLU A 472 0.81 -0.38 -27.07
C GLU A 472 -0.23 -0.33 -28.21
N LEU A 473 0.06 0.41 -29.30
CA LEU A 473 -0.76 0.48 -30.49
C LEU A 473 -1.02 -0.90 -31.10
N ALA A 474 0.00 -1.74 -31.20
CA ALA A 474 -0.14 -3.10 -31.69
C ALA A 474 -1.03 -3.98 -30.79
N LYS A 475 -0.94 -3.80 -29.47
CA LYS A 475 -1.81 -4.48 -28.49
C LYS A 475 -3.25 -3.99 -28.61
N VAL A 476 -3.43 -2.68 -28.73
CA VAL A 476 -4.74 -2.03 -28.87
C VAL A 476 -5.36 -2.47 -30.17
N GLN A 477 -4.64 -2.45 -31.30
CA GLN A 477 -5.13 -2.93 -32.59
C GLN A 477 -5.63 -4.39 -32.53
N LYS A 478 -4.85 -5.26 -31.93
CA LYS A 478 -5.23 -6.67 -31.72
C LYS A 478 -6.53 -6.82 -30.91
N ARG A 479 -6.74 -5.94 -29.95
CA ARG A 479 -7.94 -5.91 -29.12
C ARG A 479 -9.14 -5.37 -29.87
N ILE A 480 -8.94 -4.33 -30.68
CA ILE A 480 -9.96 -3.75 -31.55
C ILE A 480 -10.41 -4.76 -32.61
N ASP A 481 -9.48 -5.43 -33.28
CA ASP A 481 -9.79 -6.46 -34.26
C ASP A 481 -10.65 -7.57 -33.63
N LYS A 482 -10.33 -7.95 -32.42
CA LYS A 482 -11.12 -8.93 -31.66
C LYS A 482 -12.49 -8.39 -31.26
N PHE A 483 -12.54 -7.15 -30.81
CA PHE A 483 -13.79 -6.46 -30.46
C PHE A 483 -14.70 -6.30 -31.70
N ASN A 484 -14.19 -5.76 -32.80
CA ASN A 484 -14.91 -5.59 -34.04
C ASN A 484 -15.43 -6.93 -34.61
N LYS A 485 -14.69 -8.00 -34.40
CA LYS A 485 -15.13 -9.35 -34.75
C LYS A 485 -16.28 -9.85 -33.88
N LEU A 486 -16.30 -9.51 -32.63
CA LEU A 486 -17.35 -9.88 -31.67
C LEU A 486 -18.57 -8.97 -31.75
N HIS A 487 -18.37 -7.73 -32.19
CA HIS A 487 -19.40 -6.70 -32.27
C HIS A 487 -19.40 -6.02 -33.64
N PRO A 488 -19.78 -6.75 -34.73
CA PRO A 488 -19.69 -6.24 -36.09
C PRO A 488 -20.56 -5.01 -36.35
N ALA A 489 -21.56 -4.74 -35.50
CA ALA A 489 -22.43 -3.56 -35.63
C ALA A 489 -21.78 -2.29 -35.04
N ASN A 490 -20.75 -2.44 -34.20
CA ASN A 490 -20.10 -1.37 -33.44
C ASN A 490 -18.57 -1.39 -33.65
N GLN A 491 -18.16 -1.29 -34.90
CA GLN A 491 -16.73 -1.31 -35.22
C GLN A 491 -16.05 0.00 -34.83
N ILE A 492 -14.95 -0.11 -34.10
CA ILE A 492 -14.05 1.01 -33.81
C ILE A 492 -13.12 1.20 -35.00
N ASP A 493 -13.10 2.40 -35.57
CA ASP A 493 -12.19 2.76 -36.66
C ASP A 493 -10.77 2.92 -36.11
N ALA A 494 -9.90 2.04 -36.56
CA ALA A 494 -8.49 2.05 -36.18
C ALA A 494 -7.69 3.26 -36.70
N SER A 495 -8.25 4.02 -37.68
CA SER A 495 -7.53 5.15 -38.29
C SER A 495 -7.32 6.33 -37.34
N ASN A 496 -8.12 6.47 -36.29
CA ASN A 496 -8.02 7.54 -35.32
C ASN A 496 -7.27 7.10 -34.02
N LEU A 497 -6.81 5.87 -33.96
CA LEU A 497 -6.20 5.29 -32.77
C LEU A 497 -4.89 5.94 -32.41
N GLU A 498 -4.06 6.23 -33.40
CA GLU A 498 -2.74 6.82 -33.23
C GLU A 498 -2.86 8.25 -32.67
N GLU A 499 -3.81 9.02 -33.15
CA GLU A 499 -4.10 10.36 -32.65
C GLU A 499 -4.69 10.34 -31.24
N ALA A 500 -5.55 9.38 -30.94
CA ALA A 500 -6.13 9.18 -29.61
C ALA A 500 -5.08 8.77 -28.56
N ILE A 501 -4.15 7.87 -28.91
CA ILE A 501 -3.06 7.43 -28.03
C ILE A 501 -2.07 8.59 -27.80
N ASN A 502 -1.72 9.34 -28.84
CA ASN A 502 -0.78 10.46 -28.72
C ASN A 502 -1.35 11.65 -27.95
N SER A 503 -2.66 11.80 -27.88
CA SER A 503 -3.33 12.84 -27.08
C SER A 503 -3.56 12.41 -25.62
N PHE A 504 -3.10 11.23 -25.23
CA PHE A 504 -3.41 10.59 -23.98
C PHE A 504 -2.45 11.04 -22.86
N ASP A 505 -2.97 11.75 -21.87
CA ASP A 505 -2.26 12.00 -20.63
C ASP A 505 -2.31 10.75 -19.73
N MET A 506 -1.17 10.08 -19.55
CA MET A 506 -1.00 8.83 -18.81
C MET A 506 -1.06 9.03 -17.29
N ASN A 507 -1.96 9.86 -16.81
CA ASN A 507 -2.20 10.07 -15.39
C ASN A 507 -2.73 8.76 -14.74
N GLN A 508 -2.18 8.37 -13.58
CA GLN A 508 -2.62 7.17 -12.84
C GLN A 508 -4.12 7.22 -12.48
N GLU A 509 -4.65 8.39 -12.14
CA GLU A 509 -6.08 8.58 -11.87
C GLU A 509 -6.96 8.23 -13.07
N TYR A 510 -6.54 8.65 -14.27
CA TYR A 510 -7.28 8.34 -15.49
C TYR A 510 -7.26 6.84 -15.81
N ASN A 511 -6.14 6.17 -15.60
CA ASN A 511 -6.05 4.73 -15.82
C ASN A 511 -6.96 3.97 -14.85
N ARG A 512 -6.97 4.34 -13.58
CA ARG A 512 -7.86 3.77 -12.56
C ARG A 512 -9.33 3.95 -12.96
N TRP A 513 -9.69 5.12 -13.43
CA TRP A 513 -11.04 5.39 -13.89
C TRP A 513 -11.43 4.52 -15.08
N VAL A 514 -10.58 4.40 -16.11
CA VAL A 514 -10.86 3.54 -17.27
C VAL A 514 -11.02 2.09 -16.83
N SER A 515 -10.19 1.59 -15.90
CA SER A 515 -10.35 0.25 -15.34
C SER A 515 -11.69 0.09 -14.63
N MET A 516 -12.09 1.06 -13.82
CA MET A 516 -13.39 1.05 -13.14
C MET A 516 -14.57 1.07 -14.11
N ILE A 517 -14.52 1.92 -15.15
CA ILE A 517 -15.57 1.98 -16.20
C ILE A 517 -15.60 0.67 -16.99
N THR A 518 -14.45 0.14 -17.38
CA THR A 518 -14.38 -1.14 -18.12
C THR A 518 -14.97 -2.28 -17.29
N ALA A 519 -14.63 -2.34 -16.01
CA ALA A 519 -15.16 -3.34 -15.10
C ALA A 519 -16.67 -3.15 -14.88
N SER A 520 -17.13 -1.91 -14.71
CA SER A 520 -18.55 -1.61 -14.51
C SER A 520 -19.39 -1.95 -15.74
N MET A 521 -18.82 -1.87 -16.95
CA MET A 521 -19.46 -2.34 -18.17
C MET A 521 -19.41 -3.87 -18.37
N ARG A 522 -18.89 -4.63 -17.39
CA ARG A 522 -18.59 -6.07 -17.50
C ARG A 522 -17.72 -6.44 -18.70
N LEU A 523 -16.96 -5.49 -19.21
CA LEU A 523 -15.97 -5.76 -20.23
C LEU A 523 -14.72 -6.39 -19.58
N PRO A 524 -14.16 -7.44 -20.17
CA PRO A 524 -12.89 -7.98 -19.69
C PRO A 524 -11.81 -6.92 -19.65
N HIS A 525 -10.92 -6.93 -18.67
CA HIS A 525 -9.79 -6.00 -18.50
C HIS A 525 -8.97 -5.77 -19.78
N ARG A 526 -8.88 -6.80 -20.63
CA ARG A 526 -8.25 -6.71 -21.96
C ARG A 526 -8.85 -5.65 -22.90
N TYR A 527 -10.06 -5.16 -22.59
CA TYR A 527 -10.73 -4.11 -23.38
C TYR A 527 -10.46 -2.70 -22.87
N GLU A 528 -9.72 -2.51 -21.81
CA GLU A 528 -9.42 -1.17 -21.29
C GLU A 528 -8.79 -0.25 -22.33
N GLY A 529 -7.88 -0.76 -23.16
CA GLY A 529 -7.31 0.02 -24.26
C GLY A 529 -8.34 0.45 -25.29
N VAL A 530 -9.36 -0.37 -25.56
CA VAL A 530 -10.47 -0.04 -26.47
C VAL A 530 -11.37 1.00 -25.84
N VAL A 531 -11.70 0.83 -24.56
CA VAL A 531 -12.50 1.80 -23.79
C VAL A 531 -11.79 3.15 -23.75
N LYS A 532 -10.48 3.17 -23.50
CA LYS A 532 -9.66 4.38 -23.56
C LYS A 532 -9.77 5.10 -24.89
N CYS A 533 -9.52 4.39 -25.98
CA CYS A 533 -9.58 4.95 -27.32
C CYS A 533 -10.99 5.37 -27.71
N GLY A 534 -11.99 4.58 -27.34
CA GLY A 534 -13.39 4.90 -27.55
C GLY A 534 -13.76 6.23 -26.87
N ILE A 535 -13.44 6.37 -25.60
CA ILE A 535 -13.74 7.58 -24.82
C ILE A 535 -13.13 8.84 -25.44
N GLN A 536 -11.91 8.75 -25.99
CA GLN A 536 -11.23 9.91 -26.57
C GLN A 536 -11.74 10.33 -27.95
N ASN A 537 -12.32 9.40 -28.71
CA ASN A 537 -12.86 9.65 -30.03
C ASN A 537 -14.39 9.86 -30.03
N LEU A 538 -14.99 10.07 -28.87
CA LEU A 538 -16.42 10.27 -28.76
C LEU A 538 -16.85 11.58 -29.43
N ASN A 539 -17.82 11.47 -30.32
CA ASN A 539 -18.63 12.62 -30.69
C ASN A 539 -19.56 12.93 -29.51
N LYS A 540 -19.51 14.16 -29.01
CA LYS A 540 -20.41 14.59 -27.95
C LYS A 540 -21.87 14.39 -28.38
N ILE A 541 -22.64 13.73 -27.52
CA ILE A 541 -24.09 13.61 -27.74
C ILE A 541 -24.81 14.67 -26.93
N PRO A 542 -25.77 15.38 -27.49
CA PRO A 542 -26.62 16.33 -26.77
C PRO A 542 -27.40 15.62 -25.66
N ILE A 543 -27.31 16.15 -24.44
CA ILE A 543 -28.06 15.67 -23.27
C ILE A 543 -29.02 16.76 -22.83
N VAL A 544 -30.27 16.39 -22.66
CA VAL A 544 -31.32 17.17 -22.04
C VAL A 544 -31.59 16.51 -20.69
N TRP A 545 -31.34 17.21 -19.59
CA TRP A 545 -31.65 16.76 -18.25
C TRP A 545 -32.83 17.55 -17.68
N LEU A 546 -33.95 16.89 -17.48
CA LEU A 546 -35.15 17.47 -16.90
C LEU A 546 -35.22 17.12 -15.42
N GLU A 547 -35.48 18.12 -14.59
CA GLU A 547 -35.82 17.99 -13.17
C GLU A 547 -37.31 18.13 -13.00
N LEU A 548 -37.96 17.10 -12.44
CA LEU A 548 -39.39 17.07 -12.19
C LEU A 548 -39.68 17.21 -10.69
N SER A 549 -40.42 16.28 -10.10
CA SER A 549 -40.67 16.31 -8.64
C SER A 549 -39.56 15.54 -7.91
N ASP A 550 -38.50 16.23 -7.53
CA ASP A 550 -37.28 15.66 -6.98
C ASP A 550 -36.67 16.48 -5.84
N CYS A 551 -35.49 16.09 -5.41
CA CYS A 551 -34.65 16.78 -4.42
C CYS A 551 -33.30 17.22 -5.01
N THR A 552 -33.11 17.13 -6.33
CA THR A 552 -31.85 17.40 -7.05
C THR A 552 -30.67 16.51 -6.62
N GLY A 553 -30.93 15.43 -5.87
CA GLY A 553 -29.89 14.57 -5.31
C GLY A 553 -29.06 13.82 -6.34
N ASN A 554 -29.64 13.49 -7.50
CA ASN A 554 -28.92 12.82 -8.58
C ASN A 554 -28.06 13.80 -9.38
N SER A 555 -28.55 15.02 -9.61
CA SER A 555 -27.77 16.13 -10.18
C SER A 555 -26.58 16.48 -9.29
N GLU A 556 -26.80 16.60 -7.96
CA GLU A 556 -25.72 16.76 -6.97
C GLU A 556 -24.72 15.59 -7.00
N GLY A 557 -25.21 14.37 -7.09
CA GLY A 557 -24.38 13.18 -7.22
C GLY A 557 -23.52 13.23 -8.49
N PHE A 558 -24.13 13.60 -9.61
CA PHE A 558 -23.46 13.73 -10.89
C PHE A 558 -22.34 14.80 -10.85
N ILE A 559 -22.62 15.97 -10.26
CA ILE A 559 -21.63 17.04 -10.08
C ILE A 559 -20.44 16.59 -9.23
N LYS A 560 -20.65 15.66 -8.29
CA LYS A 560 -19.59 15.06 -7.47
C LYS A 560 -18.87 13.90 -8.13
N SER A 561 -19.10 13.66 -9.43
CA SER A 561 -18.33 12.66 -10.16
C SER A 561 -16.84 13.04 -10.16
N ALA A 562 -16.01 12.10 -9.73
CA ALA A 562 -14.56 12.29 -9.65
C ALA A 562 -13.82 11.58 -10.79
N HIS A 563 -14.46 10.57 -11.38
CA HIS A 563 -13.83 9.72 -12.41
C HIS A 563 -14.79 9.42 -13.58
N PRO A 564 -14.81 10.24 -14.65
CA PRO A 564 -14.13 11.53 -14.82
C PRO A 564 -14.72 12.62 -13.91
N LYS A 565 -13.93 13.67 -13.68
CA LYS A 565 -14.46 14.89 -13.04
C LYS A 565 -15.58 15.47 -13.90
N VAL A 566 -16.54 16.10 -13.28
CA VAL A 566 -17.71 16.63 -13.98
C VAL A 566 -17.35 17.64 -15.07
N ASP A 567 -16.32 18.45 -14.87
CA ASP A 567 -15.80 19.38 -15.87
C ASP A 567 -15.24 18.65 -17.10
N ASP A 568 -14.46 17.59 -16.91
CA ASP A 568 -14.01 16.71 -18.01
C ASP A 568 -15.19 16.03 -18.71
N LEU A 569 -16.19 15.58 -17.95
CA LEU A 569 -17.36 14.93 -18.49
C LEU A 569 -18.11 15.87 -19.43
N ILE A 570 -18.43 17.07 -18.96
CA ILE A 570 -19.20 18.07 -19.73
C ILE A 570 -18.36 18.65 -20.86
N LEU A 571 -17.07 18.94 -20.62
CA LEU A 571 -16.24 19.61 -21.62
C LEU A 571 -15.71 18.67 -22.71
N LYS A 572 -15.51 17.38 -22.39
CA LYS A 572 -14.84 16.45 -23.31
C LYS A 572 -15.76 15.37 -23.86
N TYR A 573 -16.69 14.82 -23.07
CA TYR A 573 -17.37 13.56 -23.39
C TYR A 573 -18.85 13.71 -23.72
N ILE A 574 -19.57 14.61 -23.08
CA ILE A 574 -20.98 14.88 -23.33
C ILE A 574 -21.19 16.35 -23.71
N SER A 575 -22.31 16.65 -24.31
CA SER A 575 -22.81 18.00 -24.49
C SER A 575 -24.05 18.14 -23.59
N LEU A 576 -23.88 18.71 -22.39
CA LEU A 576 -24.99 18.97 -21.49
C LEU A 576 -25.66 20.27 -21.94
N ASP A 577 -26.57 20.14 -22.90
CA ASP A 577 -27.14 21.29 -23.60
C ASP A 577 -28.32 21.93 -22.87
N TYR A 578 -28.99 21.15 -22.01
CA TYR A 578 -30.05 21.63 -21.16
C TYR A 578 -29.99 20.91 -19.79
N HIS A 579 -30.02 21.70 -18.73
CA HIS A 579 -30.11 21.22 -17.35
C HIS A 579 -30.68 22.34 -16.49
N ASP A 580 -31.82 22.12 -15.87
CA ASP A 580 -32.55 23.16 -15.14
C ASP A 580 -31.70 23.90 -14.07
N LEU A 581 -30.80 23.18 -13.37
CA LEU A 581 -29.95 23.74 -12.32
C LEU A 581 -28.61 24.30 -12.82
N LEU A 582 -28.02 23.72 -13.83
CA LEU A 582 -26.62 24.01 -14.22
C LEU A 582 -26.51 25.01 -15.34
N MET A 583 -27.57 25.24 -16.12
CA MET A 583 -27.55 26.19 -17.21
C MET A 583 -27.65 27.64 -16.70
N ALA A 584 -26.98 28.55 -17.43
CA ALA A 584 -27.05 29.98 -17.12
C ALA A 584 -28.33 30.66 -17.69
N ALA A 585 -29.01 30.02 -18.64
CA ALA A 585 -30.24 30.54 -19.25
C ALA A 585 -31.43 30.40 -18.30
N ALA A 586 -32.37 31.32 -18.34
CA ALA A 586 -33.59 31.28 -17.54
C ALA A 586 -34.80 31.81 -18.33
N GLY A 587 -36.04 31.40 -17.95
CA GLY A 587 -37.29 31.85 -18.53
C GLY A 587 -37.37 31.54 -20.02
N ASP A 588 -37.76 32.52 -20.83
CA ASP A 588 -37.91 32.33 -22.28
C ASP A 588 -36.61 31.94 -22.99
N GLN A 589 -35.46 32.29 -22.45
CA GLN A 589 -34.16 31.90 -22.97
C GLN A 589 -33.92 30.40 -22.80
N SER A 590 -34.18 29.84 -21.62
CA SER A 590 -34.05 28.40 -21.40
C SER A 590 -35.03 27.58 -22.24
N GLU A 591 -36.29 28.05 -22.36
CA GLU A 591 -37.27 27.44 -23.26
C GLU A 591 -36.78 27.43 -24.71
N SER A 592 -36.23 28.55 -25.19
CA SER A 592 -35.69 28.64 -26.56
C SER A 592 -34.54 27.66 -26.81
N VAL A 593 -33.72 27.40 -25.82
CA VAL A 593 -32.67 26.38 -25.90
C VAL A 593 -33.28 25.00 -26.02
N LEU A 594 -34.23 24.66 -25.18
CA LEU A 594 -34.92 23.36 -25.18
C LEU A 594 -35.65 23.11 -26.50
N GLU A 595 -36.41 24.09 -26.98
CA GLU A 595 -37.09 24.00 -28.29
C GLU A 595 -36.08 23.84 -29.44
N GLY A 596 -34.96 24.59 -29.36
CA GLY A 596 -33.91 24.47 -30.39
C GLY A 596 -33.31 23.06 -30.44
N ILE A 597 -33.12 22.39 -29.32
CA ILE A 597 -32.63 21.01 -29.25
C ILE A 597 -33.65 20.05 -29.81
N ILE A 598 -34.93 20.17 -29.43
CA ILE A 598 -36.01 19.32 -29.88
C ILE A 598 -36.17 19.43 -31.42
N GLU A 599 -36.00 20.61 -32.00
CA GLU A 599 -36.16 20.85 -33.42
C GLU A 599 -34.93 20.39 -34.23
N ASN A 600 -33.72 20.71 -33.80
CA ASN A 600 -32.50 20.52 -34.57
C ASN A 600 -31.83 19.16 -34.33
N ASP A 601 -31.98 18.60 -33.15
CA ASP A 601 -31.32 17.35 -32.73
C ASP A 601 -32.30 16.19 -32.54
N LYS A 602 -33.42 16.24 -33.26
CA LYS A 602 -34.43 15.17 -33.27
C LYS A 602 -33.82 13.80 -33.51
N GLY A 603 -34.06 12.85 -32.62
CA GLY A 603 -33.54 11.49 -32.67
C GLY A 603 -32.04 11.38 -32.35
N LYS A 604 -31.39 12.43 -31.85
CA LYS A 604 -29.95 12.42 -31.54
C LYS A 604 -29.62 12.72 -30.08
N TYR A 605 -30.53 13.41 -29.38
CA TYR A 605 -30.27 13.73 -27.95
C TYR A 605 -30.75 12.62 -27.04
N ILE A 606 -30.08 12.47 -25.91
CA ILE A 606 -30.48 11.61 -24.77
C ILE A 606 -31.27 12.48 -23.80
N LEU A 607 -32.48 12.01 -23.45
CA LEU A 607 -33.25 12.61 -22.38
C LEU A 607 -32.95 11.90 -21.03
N MET A 608 -32.42 12.62 -20.07
CA MET A 608 -32.30 12.20 -18.68
C MET A 608 -33.39 12.87 -17.84
N VAL A 609 -34.08 12.10 -17.04
CA VAL A 609 -35.19 12.61 -16.22
C VAL A 609 -34.94 12.30 -14.77
N GLU A 610 -34.83 13.33 -13.95
CA GLU A 610 -34.76 13.24 -12.51
C GLU A 610 -36.10 13.61 -11.90
N GLY A 611 -36.58 12.83 -10.92
CA GLY A 611 -37.85 13.11 -10.22
C GLY A 611 -39.08 12.35 -10.70
N ALA A 612 -40.07 12.35 -9.83
CA ALA A 612 -41.37 11.73 -10.10
C ALA A 612 -42.28 12.64 -10.94
N VAL A 613 -43.29 12.05 -11.57
CA VAL A 613 -44.30 12.75 -12.36
C VAL A 613 -45.62 12.77 -11.63
N PRO A 614 -46.05 13.89 -10.99
CA PRO A 614 -47.31 14.02 -10.35
C PRO A 614 -48.46 14.07 -11.41
N LEU A 615 -49.36 13.08 -11.40
CA LEU A 615 -50.51 13.01 -12.28
C LEU A 615 -51.79 13.51 -11.65
N GLY A 616 -51.83 13.63 -10.32
CA GLY A 616 -53.02 14.12 -9.60
C GLY A 616 -53.43 15.52 -10.01
N MET A 617 -54.73 15.81 -10.00
CA MET A 617 -55.36 17.08 -10.44
C MET A 617 -54.93 17.50 -11.86
N ASP A 618 -54.89 16.58 -12.80
CA ASP A 618 -54.46 16.77 -14.17
C ASP A 618 -53.02 17.29 -14.26
N GLY A 619 -52.11 16.75 -13.48
CA GLY A 619 -50.66 17.10 -13.44
C GLY A 619 -50.36 18.47 -12.82
N LYS A 620 -51.33 19.17 -12.26
CA LYS A 620 -51.20 20.59 -11.82
C LYS A 620 -50.34 20.77 -10.55
N PHE A 621 -49.95 19.69 -9.89
CA PHE A 621 -49.02 19.76 -8.74
C PHE A 621 -47.60 20.15 -9.13
N LEU A 622 -47.21 19.99 -10.40
CA LEU A 622 -45.93 20.39 -10.93
C LEU A 622 -46.11 21.22 -12.20
N ARG A 623 -45.69 22.50 -12.16
CA ARG A 623 -45.69 23.37 -13.31
C ARG A 623 -44.30 23.94 -13.57
N ILE A 624 -43.80 23.87 -14.77
CA ILE A 624 -42.47 24.21 -15.20
C ILE A 624 -42.50 25.24 -16.33
N GLY A 625 -41.45 26.03 -16.36
CA GLY A 625 -41.22 27.00 -17.42
C GLY A 625 -42.18 28.22 -17.41
N PRO A 626 -41.90 29.22 -18.25
CA PRO A 626 -42.64 30.48 -18.30
C PRO A 626 -44.09 30.34 -18.76
N LYS A 627 -44.41 29.24 -19.46
CA LYS A 627 -45.79 28.92 -19.93
C LYS A 627 -46.60 28.17 -18.88
N GLY A 628 -45.97 27.69 -17.79
CA GLY A 628 -46.58 26.91 -16.76
C GLY A 628 -47.06 25.55 -17.23
N GLU A 629 -46.36 24.92 -18.14
CA GLU A 629 -46.61 23.58 -18.64
C GLU A 629 -46.58 22.58 -17.47
N THR A 630 -47.39 21.54 -17.49
CA THR A 630 -47.27 20.51 -16.42
C THR A 630 -46.03 19.66 -16.64
N GLY A 631 -45.48 19.08 -15.58
CA GLY A 631 -44.31 18.18 -15.73
C GLY A 631 -44.59 17.00 -16.64
N GLU A 632 -45.83 16.50 -16.66
CA GLU A 632 -46.25 15.43 -17.60
C GLU A 632 -46.28 15.91 -19.07
N GLU A 633 -46.83 17.11 -19.34
CA GLU A 633 -46.83 17.68 -20.69
C GLU A 633 -45.40 17.93 -21.19
N LEU A 634 -44.56 18.54 -20.39
CA LEU A 634 -43.15 18.78 -20.69
C LEU A 634 -42.43 17.46 -20.99
N LEU A 635 -42.56 16.48 -20.10
CA LEU A 635 -41.94 15.16 -20.28
C LEU A 635 -42.36 14.49 -21.59
N LYS A 636 -43.65 14.45 -21.88
CA LYS A 636 -44.19 13.88 -23.13
C LYS A 636 -43.66 14.58 -24.38
N ARG A 637 -43.53 15.89 -24.32
CA ARG A 637 -43.05 16.72 -25.42
C ARG A 637 -41.58 16.43 -25.72
N VAL A 638 -40.74 16.40 -24.68
CA VAL A 638 -39.30 16.20 -24.85
C VAL A 638 -38.97 14.73 -25.12
N ALA A 639 -39.67 13.77 -24.50
CA ALA A 639 -39.39 12.35 -24.70
C ALA A 639 -39.75 11.82 -26.07
N LYS A 640 -40.60 12.55 -26.81
CA LYS A 640 -41.14 12.10 -28.11
C LYS A 640 -40.07 11.86 -29.16
N ASP A 641 -39.07 12.73 -29.19
CA ASP A 641 -38.06 12.76 -30.25
C ASP A 641 -36.63 12.49 -29.66
N ALA A 642 -36.53 12.01 -28.43
CA ALA A 642 -35.25 11.59 -27.82
C ALA A 642 -34.75 10.26 -28.43
N ALA A 643 -33.43 10.12 -28.60
CA ALA A 643 -32.80 8.88 -29.03
C ALA A 643 -32.91 7.78 -27.96
N ALA A 644 -32.83 8.17 -26.69
CA ALA A 644 -33.04 7.31 -25.52
C ALA A 644 -33.60 8.15 -24.36
N VAL A 645 -34.35 7.52 -23.48
CA VAL A 645 -34.86 8.14 -22.24
C VAL A 645 -34.33 7.36 -21.03
N LEU A 646 -33.66 8.06 -20.16
CA LEU A 646 -33.09 7.52 -18.90
C LEU A 646 -33.85 8.10 -17.71
N ALA A 647 -34.45 7.26 -16.89
CA ALA A 647 -35.02 7.61 -15.61
C ALA A 647 -33.93 7.54 -14.54
N VAL A 648 -33.48 8.69 -14.05
CA VAL A 648 -32.36 8.83 -13.12
C VAL A 648 -32.88 9.03 -11.70
N GLY A 649 -32.56 8.09 -10.85
CA GLY A 649 -33.04 8.07 -9.46
C GLY A 649 -34.33 7.29 -9.29
N THR A 650 -34.58 6.84 -8.07
CA THR A 650 -35.73 6.02 -7.76
C THR A 650 -37.05 6.81 -7.88
N CYS A 651 -37.04 8.12 -7.70
CA CYS A 651 -38.22 8.94 -7.96
C CYS A 651 -38.63 8.86 -9.43
N ALA A 652 -37.67 8.85 -10.36
CA ALA A 652 -37.97 8.70 -11.79
C ALA A 652 -38.36 7.26 -12.17
N LEU A 653 -37.90 6.25 -11.40
CA LEU A 653 -38.23 4.85 -11.65
C LEU A 653 -39.73 4.54 -11.37
N ASP A 654 -40.22 4.85 -10.17
CA ASP A 654 -41.54 4.44 -9.70
C ASP A 654 -42.22 5.49 -8.79
N GLY A 655 -41.73 6.70 -8.82
CA GLY A 655 -42.17 7.80 -7.97
C GLY A 655 -41.44 7.93 -6.64
N GLY A 656 -40.69 6.92 -6.22
CA GLY A 656 -39.82 6.91 -5.04
C GLY A 656 -40.49 7.46 -3.78
N VAL A 657 -39.77 8.34 -3.06
CA VAL A 657 -40.31 8.99 -1.83
C VAL A 657 -41.52 9.87 -2.06
N VAL A 658 -41.66 10.44 -3.26
CA VAL A 658 -42.77 11.32 -3.64
C VAL A 658 -44.08 10.52 -3.77
N ALA A 659 -43.97 9.28 -4.26
CA ALA A 659 -45.09 8.35 -4.45
C ALA A 659 -45.35 7.47 -3.21
N ALA A 660 -44.58 7.63 -2.11
CA ALA A 660 -44.79 6.87 -0.88
C ALA A 660 -46.21 7.14 -0.31
N GLU A 661 -46.85 6.11 0.23
CA GLU A 661 -48.20 6.21 0.81
C GLU A 661 -48.31 7.37 1.83
N PRO A 662 -49.34 8.21 1.74
CA PRO A 662 -50.58 8.07 0.97
C PRO A 662 -50.60 8.67 -0.46
N ASN A 663 -49.46 9.02 -1.05
CA ASN A 663 -49.26 9.56 -2.39
C ASN A 663 -50.32 10.63 -2.80
N PRO A 664 -50.44 11.77 -2.14
CA PRO A 664 -51.49 12.74 -2.35
C PRO A 664 -51.40 13.44 -3.71
N THR A 665 -50.26 13.40 -4.35
CA THR A 665 -50.01 14.03 -5.67
C THR A 665 -50.27 13.06 -6.85
N GLY A 666 -50.54 11.78 -6.56
CA GLY A 666 -50.66 10.76 -7.60
C GLY A 666 -49.34 10.66 -8.42
N ALA A 667 -48.18 10.76 -7.73
CA ALA A 667 -46.90 10.71 -8.37
C ALA A 667 -46.58 9.29 -8.85
N VAL A 668 -46.02 9.19 -10.07
CA VAL A 668 -45.62 7.94 -10.70
C VAL A 668 -44.20 8.07 -11.28
N GLY A 669 -43.65 6.96 -11.75
CA GLY A 669 -42.37 6.95 -12.49
C GLY A 669 -42.53 7.42 -13.95
N VAL A 670 -41.40 7.65 -14.60
CA VAL A 670 -41.32 8.17 -15.99
C VAL A 670 -41.94 7.18 -16.99
N ALA A 671 -41.66 5.88 -16.81
CA ALA A 671 -42.21 4.83 -17.70
C ALA A 671 -43.74 4.79 -17.64
N GLU A 672 -44.32 4.86 -16.46
CA GLU A 672 -45.77 4.90 -16.27
C GLU A 672 -46.38 6.19 -16.83
N ALA A 673 -45.77 7.35 -16.58
CA ALA A 673 -46.26 8.64 -17.09
C ALA A 673 -46.24 8.73 -18.62
N LEU A 674 -45.27 8.11 -19.27
CA LEU A 674 -45.11 8.05 -20.70
C LEU A 674 -45.94 6.92 -21.36
N GLY A 675 -46.33 5.90 -20.57
CA GLY A 675 -46.90 4.65 -21.08
C GLY A 675 -45.93 3.89 -22.00
N ARG A 676 -44.62 3.88 -21.64
CA ARG A 676 -43.54 3.29 -22.41
C ARG A 676 -42.81 2.25 -21.59
N ASP A 677 -42.35 1.18 -22.23
CA ASP A 677 -41.57 0.07 -21.62
C ASP A 677 -40.09 0.05 -22.01
N ASP A 678 -39.68 1.01 -22.86
CA ASP A 678 -38.30 1.14 -23.33
C ASP A 678 -37.48 2.18 -22.57
N ILE A 679 -37.94 2.58 -21.41
CA ILE A 679 -37.23 3.53 -20.51
C ILE A 679 -36.12 2.79 -19.78
N ILE A 680 -34.91 3.37 -19.81
CA ILE A 680 -33.75 2.84 -19.08
C ILE A 680 -33.82 3.37 -17.66
N ASN A 681 -33.80 2.47 -16.68
CA ASN A 681 -33.93 2.83 -15.27
C ASN A 681 -32.55 2.79 -14.59
N LEU A 682 -32.19 3.90 -13.97
CA LEU A 682 -30.99 4.04 -13.13
C LEU A 682 -31.41 4.37 -11.70
N PRO A 683 -31.92 3.39 -10.91
CA PRO A 683 -32.39 3.65 -9.56
C PRO A 683 -31.25 3.93 -8.59
N GLY A 684 -31.61 4.63 -7.52
CA GLY A 684 -30.76 5.04 -6.40
C GLY A 684 -31.29 6.35 -5.81
N CYS A 685 -31.00 6.61 -4.54
CA CYS A 685 -31.42 7.85 -3.89
C CYS A 685 -30.28 8.41 -3.01
N PRO A 686 -29.33 9.14 -3.66
CA PRO A 686 -29.14 9.33 -5.11
C PRO A 686 -28.52 8.12 -5.83
N VAL A 687 -28.55 8.15 -7.16
CA VAL A 687 -27.82 7.20 -8.02
C VAL A 687 -26.32 7.38 -7.83
N ASN A 688 -25.60 6.27 -7.83
CA ASN A 688 -24.13 6.37 -7.84
C ASN A 688 -23.68 6.99 -9.18
N PRO A 689 -22.85 8.04 -9.18
CA PRO A 689 -22.41 8.71 -10.40
C PRO A 689 -21.84 7.78 -11.46
N ILE A 690 -21.13 6.72 -11.06
CA ILE A 690 -20.53 5.75 -11.98
C ILE A 690 -21.59 5.01 -12.81
N ASN A 691 -22.79 4.80 -12.25
CA ASN A 691 -23.87 4.13 -12.97
C ASN A 691 -24.43 5.02 -14.08
N ILE A 692 -24.54 6.32 -13.82
CA ILE A 692 -24.95 7.31 -14.85
C ILE A 692 -23.89 7.39 -15.93
N VAL A 693 -22.64 7.66 -15.52
CA VAL A 693 -21.50 7.85 -16.43
C VAL A 693 -21.24 6.59 -17.26
N GLY A 694 -21.22 5.42 -16.62
CA GLY A 694 -20.99 4.14 -17.32
C GLY A 694 -22.07 3.83 -18.36
N THR A 695 -23.33 4.13 -18.06
CA THR A 695 -24.43 3.92 -19.01
C THR A 695 -24.36 4.88 -20.19
N LEU A 696 -24.10 6.17 -19.94
CA LEU A 696 -23.92 7.16 -21.00
C LEU A 696 -22.72 6.81 -21.89
N LEU A 697 -21.56 6.52 -21.30
CA LEU A 697 -20.37 6.18 -22.07
C LEU A 697 -20.57 4.89 -22.88
N HIS A 698 -21.25 3.89 -22.32
CA HIS A 698 -21.57 2.67 -23.07
C HIS A 698 -22.36 3.01 -24.33
N TYR A 699 -23.43 3.81 -24.19
CA TYR A 699 -24.26 4.21 -25.35
C TYR A 699 -23.45 5.01 -26.36
N ILE A 700 -22.68 5.98 -25.93
CA ILE A 700 -21.87 6.85 -26.80
C ILE A 700 -20.79 6.04 -27.54
N MET A 701 -20.15 5.08 -26.88
CA MET A 701 -19.08 4.29 -27.47
C MET A 701 -19.54 3.22 -28.45
N PHE A 702 -20.70 2.64 -28.20
CA PHE A 702 -21.14 1.45 -28.91
C PHE A 702 -22.38 1.69 -29.76
N ASP A 703 -22.98 2.90 -29.69
CA ASP A 703 -24.28 3.24 -30.31
C ASP A 703 -25.37 2.18 -29.99
N GLU A 704 -25.25 1.62 -28.78
CA GLU A 704 -26.04 0.52 -28.26
C GLU A 704 -26.23 0.65 -26.77
N LEU A 705 -27.40 0.32 -26.28
CA LEU A 705 -27.65 0.29 -24.83
C LEU A 705 -26.94 -0.90 -24.18
N PRO A 706 -26.52 -0.78 -22.88
CA PRO A 706 -26.03 -1.94 -22.14
C PRO A 706 -27.15 -2.99 -22.01
N ALA A 707 -26.76 -4.25 -21.78
CA ALA A 707 -27.73 -5.29 -21.44
C ALA A 707 -28.57 -4.85 -20.24
N LEU A 708 -29.88 -5.01 -20.33
CA LEU A 708 -30.85 -4.59 -19.32
C LEU A 708 -31.51 -5.81 -18.67
N ASP A 709 -31.77 -5.71 -17.38
CA ASP A 709 -32.56 -6.68 -16.62
C ASP A 709 -34.06 -6.54 -16.89
N ALA A 710 -34.87 -7.40 -16.24
CA ALA A 710 -36.33 -7.38 -16.40
C ALA A 710 -37.02 -6.07 -15.93
N LYS A 711 -36.30 -5.19 -15.21
CA LYS A 711 -36.76 -3.86 -14.78
C LYS A 711 -36.14 -2.75 -15.63
N ASN A 712 -35.56 -3.07 -16.78
CA ASN A 712 -34.86 -2.17 -17.67
C ASN A 712 -33.70 -1.42 -17.01
N ARG A 713 -33.00 -2.06 -16.05
CA ARG A 713 -31.82 -1.53 -15.40
C ARG A 713 -30.56 -2.14 -16.02
N PRO A 714 -29.44 -1.41 -16.21
CA PRO A 714 -28.20 -1.98 -16.70
C PRO A 714 -27.73 -3.15 -15.82
N GLU A 715 -27.66 -4.36 -16.40
CA GLU A 715 -27.29 -5.57 -15.66
C GLU A 715 -25.94 -5.45 -14.94
N TRP A 716 -24.97 -4.77 -15.55
CA TRP A 716 -23.63 -4.59 -14.96
C TRP A 716 -23.65 -3.83 -13.63
N ALA A 717 -24.67 -3.01 -13.37
CA ALA A 717 -24.81 -2.22 -12.14
C ALA A 717 -25.86 -2.80 -11.17
N TYR A 718 -26.88 -3.50 -11.69
CA TYR A 718 -28.08 -3.84 -10.92
C TYR A 718 -28.41 -5.34 -10.86
N SER A 719 -27.51 -6.23 -11.29
CA SER A 719 -27.69 -7.67 -11.10
C SER A 719 -26.97 -8.25 -9.88
N PHE A 720 -26.54 -7.39 -8.96
CA PHE A 720 -25.86 -7.80 -7.73
C PHE A 720 -26.72 -7.49 -6.51
N ARG A 721 -27.04 -8.51 -5.76
CA ARG A 721 -27.65 -8.29 -4.44
C ARG A 721 -26.64 -7.60 -3.52
N VAL A 722 -27.02 -6.47 -2.92
CA VAL A 722 -26.18 -5.69 -2.00
C VAL A 722 -25.63 -6.57 -0.88
N HIS A 723 -26.48 -7.42 -0.34
CA HIS A 723 -26.15 -8.32 0.78
C HIS A 723 -25.04 -9.32 0.45
N ASP A 724 -25.03 -9.88 -0.77
CA ASP A 724 -24.06 -10.90 -1.17
C ASP A 724 -22.64 -10.37 -1.29
N ASN A 725 -22.49 -9.06 -1.53
CA ASN A 725 -21.21 -8.36 -1.63
C ASN A 725 -20.98 -7.39 -0.45
N CYS A 726 -21.71 -7.57 0.65
CA CYS A 726 -21.58 -6.72 1.82
C CYS A 726 -20.40 -7.18 2.69
N GLU A 727 -19.56 -6.24 3.13
CA GLU A 727 -18.44 -6.52 4.04
C GLU A 727 -18.88 -7.09 5.40
N ARG A 728 -20.17 -6.95 5.76
CA ARG A 728 -20.75 -7.53 6.98
C ARG A 728 -21.45 -8.87 6.76
N ARG A 729 -21.37 -9.45 5.55
CA ARG A 729 -22.02 -10.72 5.21
C ARG A 729 -21.58 -11.87 6.12
N GLY A 730 -20.30 -11.97 6.45
CA GLY A 730 -19.80 -13.01 7.35
C GLY A 730 -20.44 -12.99 8.74
N HIS A 731 -20.77 -11.81 9.26
CA HIS A 731 -21.50 -11.69 10.54
C HIS A 731 -22.94 -12.15 10.42
N TYR A 732 -23.59 -11.92 9.27
CA TYR A 732 -24.93 -12.46 9.01
C TYR A 732 -24.92 -13.98 9.03
N ASP A 733 -23.96 -14.60 8.36
CA ASP A 733 -23.85 -16.06 8.27
C ASP A 733 -23.49 -16.72 9.63
N MET A 734 -22.99 -15.93 10.59
CA MET A 734 -22.65 -16.38 11.95
C MET A 734 -23.70 -15.98 12.99
N ASP A 735 -24.87 -15.44 12.59
CA ASP A 735 -25.92 -14.92 13.46
C ASP A 735 -25.43 -13.80 14.42
N GLU A 736 -24.41 -13.02 14.00
CA GLU A 736 -23.87 -11.91 14.76
C GLU A 736 -24.53 -10.60 14.32
N PHE A 737 -25.50 -10.13 15.09
CA PHE A 737 -26.31 -8.95 14.73
C PHE A 737 -26.16 -7.81 15.74
N VAL A 738 -26.21 -6.59 15.21
CA VAL A 738 -26.45 -5.39 16.01
C VAL A 738 -27.94 -5.39 16.41
N LEU A 739 -28.22 -5.31 17.69
CA LEU A 739 -29.58 -5.33 18.23
C LEU A 739 -30.04 -3.94 18.68
N GLU A 740 -29.08 -3.08 19.09
CA GLU A 740 -29.30 -1.70 19.51
C GLU A 740 -28.15 -0.81 19.07
N TRP A 741 -28.44 0.48 18.79
CA TRP A 741 -27.41 1.45 18.46
C TRP A 741 -26.41 1.64 19.59
N GLY A 742 -25.13 1.38 19.29
CA GLY A 742 -24.02 1.53 20.24
C GLY A 742 -23.79 0.33 21.16
N ASP A 743 -24.46 -0.80 20.93
CA ASP A 743 -24.17 -2.06 21.60
C ASP A 743 -22.79 -2.63 21.23
N GLU A 744 -22.40 -3.75 21.78
CA GLU A 744 -21.13 -4.42 21.45
C GLU A 744 -21.08 -4.88 20.01
N GLY A 745 -22.21 -5.31 19.44
CA GLY A 745 -22.30 -5.66 18.03
C GLY A 745 -22.02 -4.47 17.13
N ALA A 746 -22.56 -3.28 17.46
CA ALA A 746 -22.33 -2.05 16.71
C ALA A 746 -20.84 -1.65 16.74
N LYS A 747 -20.18 -1.75 17.90
CA LYS A 747 -18.76 -1.45 18.07
C LYS A 747 -17.86 -2.42 17.28
N LYS A 748 -18.27 -3.67 17.17
CA LYS A 748 -17.55 -4.74 16.45
C LYS A 748 -17.87 -4.81 14.96
N GLY A 749 -18.79 -3.99 14.48
CA GLY A 749 -19.18 -3.95 13.08
C GLY A 749 -20.05 -5.12 12.62
N TRP A 750 -20.81 -5.76 13.53
CA TRP A 750 -21.71 -6.87 13.24
C TRP A 750 -22.80 -6.50 12.24
N CYS A 751 -23.54 -7.49 11.73
CA CYS A 751 -24.56 -7.29 10.71
C CYS A 751 -25.71 -6.43 11.23
N LEU A 752 -26.19 -5.52 10.39
CA LEU A 752 -27.28 -4.57 10.70
C LEU A 752 -28.67 -5.10 10.30
N PHE A 753 -28.82 -6.38 9.98
CA PHE A 753 -30.08 -6.95 9.52
C PHE A 753 -31.19 -6.79 10.54
N GLU A 754 -30.95 -7.09 11.80
CA GLU A 754 -31.90 -6.91 12.88
C GLU A 754 -32.22 -5.44 13.19
N MET A 755 -31.36 -4.52 12.76
CA MET A 755 -31.60 -3.07 12.81
C MET A 755 -32.40 -2.55 11.59
N GLY A 756 -32.92 -3.43 10.75
CA GLY A 756 -33.75 -3.10 9.61
C GLY A 756 -32.97 -2.88 8.31
N CYS A 757 -31.76 -3.38 8.20
CA CYS A 757 -31.01 -3.35 6.93
C CYS A 757 -31.74 -4.14 5.84
N LYS A 758 -32.01 -3.50 4.71
CA LYS A 758 -32.75 -4.07 3.57
C LYS A 758 -31.80 -4.53 2.44
N GLY A 759 -30.52 -4.72 2.74
CA GLY A 759 -29.53 -5.21 1.76
C GLY A 759 -29.90 -6.52 1.07
N PRO A 760 -30.52 -7.51 1.76
CA PRO A 760 -30.99 -8.76 1.15
C PRO A 760 -32.07 -8.59 0.08
N TYR A 761 -32.73 -7.44 0.04
CA TYR A 761 -33.85 -7.14 -0.87
C TYR A 761 -33.49 -6.15 -1.98
N ALA A 762 -32.21 -5.73 -2.09
CA ALA A 762 -31.77 -4.69 -3.00
C ALA A 762 -30.71 -5.22 -3.98
N ASP A 763 -30.98 -5.02 -5.26
CA ASP A 763 -30.05 -5.31 -6.35
C ASP A 763 -29.35 -4.02 -6.79
N LEU A 764 -28.19 -3.70 -6.20
CA LEU A 764 -27.40 -2.49 -6.41
C LEU A 764 -25.92 -2.80 -6.23
N ASN A 765 -25.06 -2.06 -6.89
CA ASN A 765 -23.59 -2.23 -6.80
C ASN A 765 -22.92 -1.38 -5.71
N CYS A 766 -23.66 -0.75 -4.78
CA CYS A 766 -23.13 0.19 -3.79
C CYS A 766 -22.05 -0.41 -2.89
N SER A 767 -22.13 -1.72 -2.57
CA SER A 767 -21.12 -2.44 -1.79
C SER A 767 -19.79 -2.58 -2.53
N LEU A 768 -19.81 -2.56 -3.86
CA LEU A 768 -18.64 -2.72 -4.74
C LEU A 768 -18.03 -1.37 -5.13
N VAL A 769 -18.87 -0.44 -5.62
CA VAL A 769 -18.38 0.85 -6.16
C VAL A 769 -18.33 1.94 -5.11
N LYS A 770 -19.09 1.82 -4.02
CA LYS A 770 -19.21 2.79 -2.92
C LYS A 770 -19.54 4.22 -3.43
N PHE A 771 -19.62 5.18 -2.51
CA PHE A 771 -19.79 6.60 -2.79
C PHE A 771 -18.51 7.37 -2.43
N ASN A 772 -18.46 8.67 -2.71
CA ASN A 772 -17.35 9.55 -2.39
C ASN A 772 -16.00 8.98 -2.87
N GLU A 773 -15.89 8.76 -4.18
CA GLU A 773 -14.69 8.22 -4.81
C GLU A 773 -14.30 6.79 -4.36
N GLY A 774 -15.32 5.99 -4.02
CA GLY A 774 -15.11 4.61 -3.56
C GLY A 774 -14.73 4.48 -2.09
N THR A 775 -14.80 5.57 -1.31
CA THR A 775 -14.32 5.58 0.08
C THR A 775 -15.31 5.00 1.07
N SER A 776 -16.62 5.18 0.87
CA SER A 776 -17.62 4.76 1.85
C SER A 776 -19.01 4.51 1.26
N TRP A 777 -19.82 3.77 1.98
CA TRP A 777 -21.25 3.57 1.73
C TRP A 777 -22.01 3.34 3.04
N PRO A 778 -23.35 3.46 3.08
CA PRO A 778 -24.11 3.50 4.34
C PRO A 778 -23.84 2.35 5.31
N VAL A 779 -23.74 1.11 4.83
CA VAL A 779 -23.51 -0.05 5.71
C VAL A 779 -22.11 -0.04 6.31
N GLN A 780 -21.12 0.38 5.56
CA GLN A 780 -19.73 0.49 6.05
C GLN A 780 -19.64 1.48 7.23
N VAL A 781 -20.35 2.59 7.14
CA VAL A 781 -20.36 3.62 8.20
C VAL A 781 -21.36 3.32 9.33
N GLY A 782 -21.92 2.14 9.38
CA GLY A 782 -22.76 1.67 10.49
C GLY A 782 -24.25 1.92 10.33
N HIS A 783 -24.73 2.28 9.13
CA HIS A 783 -26.15 2.47 8.85
C HIS A 783 -26.67 1.37 7.90
N GLY A 784 -27.79 0.72 8.25
CA GLY A 784 -28.38 -0.33 7.40
C GLY A 784 -28.71 0.15 6.00
N CYS A 785 -28.61 -0.74 5.00
CA CYS A 785 -29.06 -0.45 3.65
C CYS A 785 -30.57 -0.17 3.65
N PHE A 786 -30.99 0.90 2.96
CA PHE A 786 -32.41 1.26 2.80
C PHE A 786 -33.09 0.57 1.63
N ALA A 787 -32.36 -0.13 0.78
CA ALA A 787 -32.82 -0.61 -0.52
C ALA A 787 -33.33 0.56 -1.40
N CYS A 788 -32.64 1.69 -1.39
CA CYS A 788 -33.11 2.93 -2.02
C CYS A 788 -33.28 2.85 -3.55
N GLY A 789 -32.78 1.80 -4.20
CA GLY A 789 -33.03 1.51 -5.61
C GLY A 789 -34.24 0.60 -5.88
N GLU A 790 -34.94 0.17 -4.85
CA GLU A 790 -36.10 -0.75 -4.91
C GLU A 790 -37.41 -0.06 -4.52
N GLY A 791 -37.51 1.23 -4.78
CA GLY A 791 -38.70 2.08 -4.64
C GLY A 791 -39.65 1.74 -3.49
N LYS A 792 -40.64 0.91 -3.74
CA LYS A 792 -41.66 0.52 -2.76
C LYS A 792 -41.08 -0.11 -1.49
N ILE A 793 -40.06 -0.96 -1.62
CA ILE A 793 -39.40 -1.60 -0.46
C ILE A 793 -38.74 -0.54 0.43
N ALA A 794 -38.13 0.47 -0.16
CA ALA A 794 -37.48 1.54 0.58
C ALA A 794 -38.49 2.46 1.25
N PHE A 795 -39.42 3.01 0.49
CA PHE A 795 -40.17 4.19 0.90
C PHE A 795 -41.50 3.87 1.57
N ASP A 796 -42.19 2.80 1.24
CA ASP A 796 -43.36 2.34 1.99
C ASP A 796 -43.06 1.95 3.44
N HIS A 797 -41.80 1.57 3.71
CA HIS A 797 -41.33 1.18 5.04
C HIS A 797 -40.32 2.15 5.65
N TYR A 798 -40.08 3.29 5.02
CA TYR A 798 -39.04 4.26 5.43
C TYR A 798 -39.24 4.76 6.86
N ALA A 799 -40.50 5.10 7.25
CA ALA A 799 -40.83 5.64 8.56
C ALA A 799 -40.60 4.63 9.71
N ASN A 800 -40.53 3.35 9.42
CA ASN A 800 -40.47 2.32 10.44
C ASN A 800 -39.09 1.73 10.64
N ASN A 801 -38.17 1.86 9.70
CA ASN A 801 -36.83 1.26 9.71
C ASN A 801 -36.79 -0.11 10.41
N ARG A 802 -37.78 -0.95 10.15
CA ARG A 802 -37.93 -2.28 10.76
C ARG A 802 -37.51 -3.35 9.79
N LYS A 803 -37.12 -4.50 10.34
CA LYS A 803 -36.90 -5.72 9.58
C LYS A 803 -38.15 -6.05 8.77
N LEU A 804 -38.00 -6.39 7.50
CA LEU A 804 -39.11 -6.86 6.69
C LEU A 804 -39.55 -8.26 7.17
N GLU A 805 -40.84 -8.51 7.20
CA GLU A 805 -41.39 -9.81 7.63
C GLU A 805 -41.34 -10.88 6.53
N VAL A 806 -40.82 -10.53 5.36
CA VAL A 806 -40.71 -11.42 4.22
C VAL A 806 -39.27 -11.94 4.13
N GLU A 807 -39.12 -13.25 4.10
CA GLU A 807 -37.80 -13.86 3.85
C GLU A 807 -37.30 -13.53 2.44
N PRO A 808 -36.03 -13.17 2.27
CA PRO A 808 -35.46 -12.95 0.95
C PRO A 808 -35.48 -14.24 0.14
N ASP A 809 -35.87 -14.16 -1.13
CA ASP A 809 -35.76 -15.31 -2.03
C ASP A 809 -34.30 -15.76 -2.12
N GLU A 810 -34.04 -17.03 -1.86
CA GLU A 810 -32.75 -17.66 -2.15
C GLU A 810 -32.55 -17.67 -3.67
N LYS A 811 -31.59 -16.90 -4.18
CA LYS A 811 -31.21 -16.91 -5.60
C LYS A 811 -30.04 -17.83 -5.84
#